data_ef9c2203ed7282b9e9cc4ba2d0a2631b
#
_entry.id   ef9c2203ed7282b9e9cc4ba2d0a2631b
#
_cell.length_a   1.000
_cell.length_b   1.000
_cell.length_c   1.000
_cell.angle_alpha   90.00
_cell.angle_beta   90.00
_cell.angle_gamma   90.00
#
_symmetry.space_group_name_H-M   'P 1'
#
loop_
_entity.id
_entity.type
_entity.pdbx_description
1 polymer ?
#
loop_
_entity_poly.entity_id
_entity_poly.type
_entity_poly.pdbx_seq_one_letter_code
_entity_poly.pdbx_strand_id
1 'polypeptide(L)'
;MFQDNPLLAQLKQKIQETLPKKEGTIKASDKGFGFLEIDSKTSYFVPPPYMKKCMHGDKVVAFIRTENEREVAEPSELIEQSLTRFIGRVKLFKGKLNVAPDHPQLKKLSLKAKTKKGLNEADFQEGDWVVAHLVRHPLKGDDGFFVQISHKITDANDKIAPWWVTLAENDLPNSEPAGIDDWQLKDDADLVREDLTALPFVTIDGESTKDMDDALYAQQLPNGDFALTIAIADPTAYITPEDEMDKVARERGFTIYLPGRNIPMLPRDLADELCSLMENQVRPALCCSVTIRKDGVIGDDIRFFAANIKSHARLVYDHVSDWLETGSSEQWQPSEEIAQVVRDLYAFSQSRANWRETHAVVFPDRPDYRFELSADNDVVAIHADMRRTANRLVEESMITANICAGKTLQTTFGFGVFNTHAGFKAEKMADVVELMAVNGAPNADAETLATVEGFAALRRWLATQETSYLDNRIRKYQSYSEIGNQPLPHFAMGLDVYATWTSPIRKYGDMINHRLLKAHILGKAPVQTPDETVGEELALHRKHHKIAERNVADWLYARTLADEPAKETRFQAEIFDINRPGMRVRLLENGAMAFIPGALILDNKERIECNGEDGTVLIDKEVVYKLGDVLEIVLTEVNQENRSLVGKPTQVFADLVSETQTSAEQPAEGAENNEPQA
;
A
#
# COMPACT_ATOMS: atom_id res chain seq x y z
N MET A 1 -29.23 51.49 3.25
CA MET A 1 -28.76 52.84 2.86
C MET A 1 -27.48 53.26 3.57
N PHE A 2 -26.66 52.34 4.10
CA PHE A 2 -25.37 52.64 4.76
C PHE A 2 -24.19 51.77 4.28
N GLN A 3 -24.40 50.94 3.25
CA GLN A 3 -23.37 50.02 2.78
C GLN A 3 -22.39 50.54 1.73
N ASP A 4 -22.69 51.71 1.10
CA ASP A 4 -21.90 52.30 0.01
C ASP A 4 -21.22 53.63 0.37
N ASN A 5 -20.82 53.82 1.62
CA ASN A 5 -20.11 55.02 2.00
C ASN A 5 -18.58 54.87 1.81
N PRO A 6 -17.93 55.58 0.86
CA PRO A 6 -16.49 55.48 0.59
C PRO A 6 -15.62 55.76 1.81
N LEU A 7 -16.08 56.64 2.72
CA LEU A 7 -15.38 56.94 3.97
C LEU A 7 -15.33 55.79 4.95
N LEU A 8 -16.43 55.01 5.02
CA LEU A 8 -16.46 53.77 5.85
C LEU A 8 -15.55 52.69 5.29
N ALA A 9 -15.47 52.57 3.94
CA ALA A 9 -14.56 51.60 3.30
C ALA A 9 -13.09 52.00 3.56
N GLN A 10 -12.73 53.29 3.44
CA GLN A 10 -11.38 53.76 3.76
C GLN A 10 -11.02 53.63 5.24
N LEU A 11 -11.96 53.84 6.15
CA LEU A 11 -11.73 53.68 7.58
C LEU A 11 -11.51 52.17 7.92
N LYS A 12 -12.28 51.32 7.30
CA LYS A 12 -12.16 49.85 7.46
C LYS A 12 -10.80 49.34 6.93
N GLN A 13 -10.35 49.88 5.81
CA GLN A 13 -9.05 49.56 5.22
C GLN A 13 -7.90 50.02 6.13
N LYS A 14 -7.94 51.26 6.66
CA LYS A 14 -6.94 51.79 7.60
C LYS A 14 -6.88 50.96 8.90
N ILE A 15 -8.02 50.50 9.43
CA ILE A 15 -8.06 49.67 10.63
C ILE A 15 -7.46 48.27 10.31
N GLN A 16 -7.75 47.71 9.13
CA GLN A 16 -7.20 46.44 8.70
C GLN A 16 -5.67 46.47 8.52
N GLU A 17 -5.11 47.59 8.06
CA GLU A 17 -3.67 47.78 7.88
C GLU A 17 -2.89 47.77 9.21
N THR A 18 -3.54 48.06 10.35
CA THR A 18 -2.92 48.06 11.67
C THR A 18 -3.06 46.73 12.44
N LEU A 19 -3.87 45.80 11.95
CA LEU A 19 -4.10 44.50 12.62
C LEU A 19 -2.98 43.50 12.34
N PRO A 20 -2.59 42.69 13.34
CA PRO A 20 -1.66 41.61 13.11
C PRO A 20 -2.21 40.63 12.07
N LYS A 21 -1.35 40.23 11.12
CA LYS A 21 -1.64 39.22 10.11
C LYS A 21 -0.99 37.87 10.49
N LYS A 22 -1.70 36.79 10.32
CA LYS A 22 -1.18 35.42 10.50
C LYS A 22 -1.57 34.57 9.32
N GLU A 23 -0.63 33.73 8.91
CA GLU A 23 -0.84 32.69 7.91
C GLU A 23 -1.16 31.37 8.62
N GLY A 24 -2.13 30.60 8.09
CA GLY A 24 -2.48 29.31 8.68
C GLY A 24 -3.51 28.56 7.82
N THR A 25 -3.85 27.37 8.28
CA THR A 25 -4.81 26.48 7.62
C THR A 25 -6.16 26.51 8.32
N ILE A 26 -7.23 26.62 7.57
CA ILE A 26 -8.60 26.58 8.08
C ILE A 26 -9.00 25.17 8.47
N LYS A 27 -9.41 24.98 9.73
CA LYS A 27 -10.04 23.76 10.24
C LYS A 27 -11.51 24.05 10.53
N ALA A 28 -12.40 23.58 9.65
CA ALA A 28 -13.84 23.75 9.82
C ALA A 28 -14.38 22.81 10.88
N SER A 29 -15.37 23.28 11.64
CA SER A 29 -16.18 22.50 12.57
C SER A 29 -17.57 22.22 11.96
N ASP A 30 -18.19 21.11 12.36
CA ASP A 30 -19.56 20.76 11.99
C ASP A 30 -20.63 21.78 12.45
N LYS A 31 -20.27 22.67 13.39
CA LYS A 31 -21.15 23.71 13.96
C LYS A 31 -21.12 25.02 13.17
N GLY A 32 -20.43 25.05 12.02
CA GLY A 32 -20.36 26.21 11.10
C GLY A 32 -19.35 27.29 11.48
N PHE A 33 -18.58 27.12 12.54
CA PHE A 33 -17.38 27.90 12.83
C PHE A 33 -16.11 27.10 12.47
N GLY A 34 -14.94 27.73 12.60
CA GLY A 34 -13.67 27.02 12.37
C GLY A 34 -12.54 27.60 13.22
N PHE A 35 -11.34 27.12 12.94
CA PHE A 35 -10.10 27.60 13.52
C PHE A 35 -9.08 27.84 12.42
N LEU A 36 -8.28 28.89 12.57
CA LEU A 36 -7.06 29.11 11.81
C LEU A 36 -5.92 28.46 12.58
N GLU A 37 -5.43 27.33 12.14
CA GLU A 37 -4.31 26.61 12.73
C GLU A 37 -3.00 27.10 12.12
N ILE A 38 -2.12 27.66 12.96
CA ILE A 38 -0.80 28.17 12.58
C ILE A 38 0.25 27.08 12.74
N ASP A 39 0.20 26.39 13.87
CA ASP A 39 1.03 25.26 14.25
C ASP A 39 0.28 24.30 15.16
N SER A 40 0.92 23.22 15.62
CA SER A 40 0.30 22.20 16.45
C SER A 40 -0.21 22.68 17.81
N LYS A 41 0.16 23.89 18.24
CA LYS A 41 -0.17 24.46 19.56
C LYS A 41 -0.99 25.75 19.46
N THR A 42 -0.96 26.44 18.32
CA THR A 42 -1.51 27.78 18.14
C THR A 42 -2.65 27.77 17.13
N SER A 43 -3.85 28.13 17.57
CA SER A 43 -5.00 28.28 16.69
C SER A 43 -5.88 29.46 17.11
N TYR A 44 -6.52 30.13 16.13
CA TYR A 44 -7.42 31.26 16.32
C TYR A 44 -8.83 30.90 15.89
N PHE A 45 -9.82 31.33 16.63
CA PHE A 45 -11.23 31.08 16.32
C PHE A 45 -11.68 31.83 15.06
N VAL A 46 -12.35 31.14 14.12
CA VAL A 46 -12.96 31.71 12.93
C VAL A 46 -14.49 31.65 13.06
N PRO A 47 -15.17 32.77 13.29
CA PRO A 47 -16.63 32.81 13.43
C PRO A 47 -17.38 32.39 12.16
N PRO A 48 -18.68 31.96 12.30
CA PRO A 48 -19.48 31.53 11.17
C PRO A 48 -19.60 32.52 9.99
N PRO A 49 -19.69 33.85 10.20
CA PRO A 49 -19.73 34.78 9.08
C PRO A 49 -18.48 34.76 8.20
N TYR A 50 -17.31 34.52 8.81
CA TYR A 50 -16.04 34.44 8.09
C TYR A 50 -15.82 33.07 7.48
N MET A 51 -16.30 31.99 8.15
CA MET A 51 -16.26 30.63 7.59
C MET A 51 -17.05 30.47 6.28
N LYS A 52 -18.04 31.33 6.01
CA LYS A 52 -18.75 31.33 4.72
C LYS A 52 -17.85 31.70 3.52
N LYS A 53 -16.68 32.26 3.77
CA LYS A 53 -15.70 32.63 2.74
C LYS A 53 -14.57 31.63 2.54
N CYS A 54 -14.51 30.59 3.39
CA CYS A 54 -13.43 29.61 3.43
C CYS A 54 -13.97 28.19 3.44
N MET A 55 -13.12 27.24 3.08
CA MET A 55 -13.37 25.81 3.23
C MET A 55 -12.38 25.20 4.21
N HIS A 56 -12.70 24.03 4.72
CA HIS A 56 -11.75 23.21 5.47
C HIS A 56 -10.52 22.93 4.62
N GLY A 57 -9.32 23.15 5.17
CA GLY A 57 -8.06 22.94 4.48
C GLY A 57 -7.53 24.12 3.68
N ASP A 58 -8.31 25.22 3.48
CA ASP A 58 -7.79 26.41 2.82
C ASP A 58 -6.62 26.98 3.61
N LYS A 59 -5.52 27.32 2.93
CA LYS A 59 -4.40 28.06 3.48
C LYS A 59 -4.62 29.54 3.22
N VAL A 60 -4.68 30.34 4.28
CA VAL A 60 -5.10 31.73 4.18
C VAL A 60 -4.23 32.65 5.02
N VAL A 61 -4.19 33.93 4.64
CA VAL A 61 -3.79 35.02 5.54
C VAL A 61 -5.04 35.57 6.22
N ALA A 62 -5.01 35.72 7.53
CA ALA A 62 -6.11 36.30 8.30
C ALA A 62 -5.64 37.44 9.17
N PHE A 63 -6.51 38.45 9.36
CA PHE A 63 -6.35 39.48 10.39
C PHE A 63 -6.76 38.89 11.74
N ILE A 64 -5.94 39.13 12.77
CA ILE A 64 -6.28 38.73 14.12
C ILE A 64 -6.86 39.94 14.86
N ARG A 65 -8.08 39.78 15.40
CA ARG A 65 -8.81 40.79 16.16
C ARG A 65 -9.16 40.27 17.52
N THR A 66 -9.28 41.17 18.47
CA THR A 66 -9.85 40.84 19.79
C THR A 66 -11.33 41.23 19.79
N GLU A 67 -12.22 40.22 19.91
CA GLU A 67 -13.66 40.39 20.04
C GLU A 67 -14.12 39.72 21.35
N ASN A 68 -14.77 40.44 22.24
CA ASN A 68 -15.25 39.93 23.53
C ASN A 68 -14.15 39.17 24.31
N GLU A 69 -12.98 39.76 24.43
CA GLU A 69 -11.80 39.22 25.11
C GLU A 69 -11.22 37.89 24.48
N ARG A 70 -11.64 37.55 23.26
CA ARG A 70 -11.11 36.40 22.52
C ARG A 70 -10.47 36.84 21.21
N GLU A 71 -9.36 36.22 20.87
CA GLU A 71 -8.73 36.42 19.57
C GLU A 71 -9.51 35.69 18.50
N VAL A 72 -9.88 36.43 17.45
CA VAL A 72 -10.69 35.98 16.31
C VAL A 72 -9.92 36.21 15.03
N ALA A 73 -9.88 35.20 14.17
CA ALA A 73 -9.29 35.32 12.84
C ALA A 73 -10.34 35.70 11.78
N GLU A 74 -10.08 36.74 11.03
CA GLU A 74 -10.81 37.14 9.83
C GLU A 74 -9.99 36.83 8.58
N PRO A 75 -10.26 35.72 7.84
CA PRO A 75 -9.58 35.39 6.61
C PRO A 75 -9.75 36.48 5.57
N SER A 76 -8.65 36.96 4.97
CA SER A 76 -8.60 38.07 4.05
C SER A 76 -8.04 37.74 2.68
N GLU A 77 -7.10 36.83 2.61
CA GLU A 77 -6.39 36.40 1.39
C GLU A 77 -6.23 34.92 1.33
N LEU A 78 -6.46 34.35 0.17
CA LEU A 78 -6.26 32.92 -0.09
C LEU A 78 -4.84 32.70 -0.61
N ILE A 79 -4.04 31.89 0.10
CA ILE A 79 -2.72 31.45 -0.33
C ILE A 79 -2.87 30.22 -1.21
N GLU A 80 -3.58 29.22 -0.69
CA GLU A 80 -3.81 27.94 -1.38
C GLU A 80 -5.24 27.46 -1.09
N GLN A 81 -5.95 27.09 -2.14
CA GLN A 81 -7.29 26.51 -2.01
C GLN A 81 -7.17 25.00 -1.78
N SER A 82 -7.89 24.50 -0.78
CA SER A 82 -7.90 23.08 -0.46
C SER A 82 -8.57 22.21 -1.51
N LEU A 83 -9.58 22.77 -2.18
CA LEU A 83 -10.41 22.07 -3.15
C LEU A 83 -10.17 22.64 -4.55
N THR A 84 -9.43 21.92 -5.39
CA THR A 84 -9.19 22.28 -6.80
C THR A 84 -10.01 21.42 -7.72
N ARG A 85 -9.59 20.20 -7.97
CA ARG A 85 -10.30 19.08 -8.60
C ARG A 85 -10.77 18.15 -7.50
N PHE A 86 -12.00 17.70 -7.54
CA PHE A 86 -12.56 16.81 -6.52
C PHE A 86 -13.68 15.94 -7.07
N ILE A 87 -13.95 14.87 -6.36
CA ILE A 87 -15.12 14.02 -6.59
C ILE A 87 -16.28 14.53 -5.73
N GLY A 88 -17.48 14.50 -6.28
CA GLY A 88 -18.67 14.91 -5.55
C GLY A 88 -19.94 14.25 -6.06
N ARG A 89 -20.99 14.45 -5.30
CA ARG A 89 -22.35 14.02 -5.69
C ARG A 89 -23.17 15.19 -6.18
N VAL A 90 -23.88 14.97 -7.27
CA VAL A 90 -24.87 15.93 -7.77
C VAL A 90 -25.98 16.11 -6.76
N LYS A 91 -26.35 17.37 -6.50
CA LYS A 91 -27.49 17.79 -5.71
C LYS A 91 -28.36 18.71 -6.56
N LEU A 92 -29.65 18.45 -6.61
CA LEU A 92 -30.61 19.28 -7.34
C LEU A 92 -31.35 20.21 -6.36
N PHE A 93 -31.01 21.50 -6.40
CA PHE A 93 -31.69 22.51 -5.58
C PHE A 93 -32.54 23.42 -6.46
N LYS A 94 -33.87 23.33 -6.33
CA LYS A 94 -34.83 24.09 -7.18
C LYS A 94 -34.56 23.93 -8.68
N GLY A 95 -34.25 22.70 -9.12
CA GLY A 95 -33.91 22.37 -10.51
C GLY A 95 -32.55 22.87 -11.00
N LYS A 96 -31.70 23.38 -10.13
CA LYS A 96 -30.32 23.80 -10.48
C LYS A 96 -29.29 22.81 -9.94
N LEU A 97 -28.25 22.59 -10.75
CA LEU A 97 -27.15 21.73 -10.37
C LEU A 97 -26.32 22.35 -9.23
N ASN A 98 -26.07 21.54 -8.22
CA ASN A 98 -25.06 21.76 -7.21
C ASN A 98 -24.21 20.48 -7.08
N VAL A 99 -23.06 20.58 -6.43
CA VAL A 99 -22.21 19.43 -6.11
C VAL A 99 -21.86 19.45 -4.63
N ALA A 100 -22.09 18.33 -3.95
CA ALA A 100 -21.59 18.08 -2.61
C ALA A 100 -20.26 17.33 -2.72
N PRO A 101 -19.13 17.86 -2.21
CA PRO A 101 -17.84 17.17 -2.24
C PRO A 101 -17.89 15.85 -1.45
N ASP A 102 -17.29 14.80 -1.98
CA ASP A 102 -17.07 13.53 -1.26
C ASP A 102 -15.86 13.65 -0.33
N HIS A 103 -16.02 14.44 0.72
CA HIS A 103 -14.99 14.72 1.70
C HIS A 103 -15.63 14.82 3.09
N PRO A 104 -15.12 14.13 4.13
CA PRO A 104 -15.74 14.05 5.46
C PRO A 104 -16.14 15.42 6.05
N GLN A 105 -15.29 16.44 5.87
CA GLN A 105 -15.50 17.77 6.42
C GLN A 105 -16.27 18.72 5.48
N LEU A 106 -16.42 18.37 4.19
CA LEU A 106 -17.04 19.24 3.17
C LEU A 106 -18.34 18.69 2.61
N LYS A 107 -18.71 17.43 2.89
CA LYS A 107 -19.91 16.75 2.34
C LYS A 107 -21.23 17.44 2.64
N LYS A 108 -21.29 18.26 3.69
CA LYS A 108 -22.47 19.06 4.03
C LYS A 108 -22.61 20.33 3.16
N LEU A 109 -21.57 20.70 2.41
CA LEU A 109 -21.63 21.81 1.48
C LEU A 109 -22.44 21.43 0.23
N SER A 110 -23.15 22.41 -0.31
CA SER A 110 -23.83 22.30 -1.59
C SER A 110 -23.35 23.43 -2.48
N LEU A 111 -22.37 23.15 -3.33
CA LEU A 111 -21.68 24.14 -4.15
C LEU A 111 -22.44 24.31 -5.48
N LYS A 112 -22.79 25.56 -5.84
CA LYS A 112 -23.43 25.84 -7.13
C LYS A 112 -22.55 25.35 -8.28
N ALA A 113 -23.17 24.67 -9.25
CA ALA A 113 -22.45 24.03 -10.33
C ALA A 113 -22.99 24.41 -11.72
N LYS A 114 -22.12 24.30 -12.73
CA LYS A 114 -22.44 24.22 -14.15
C LYS A 114 -21.62 23.09 -14.79
N THR A 115 -22.10 22.60 -15.89
CA THR A 115 -21.38 21.63 -16.71
C THR A 115 -20.31 22.31 -17.57
N LYS A 116 -19.25 21.58 -17.91
CA LYS A 116 -18.26 21.96 -18.93
C LYS A 116 -18.97 22.05 -20.29
N LYS A 117 -18.49 22.93 -21.18
CA LYS A 117 -19.00 23.05 -22.55
C LYS A 117 -19.00 21.68 -23.25
N GLY A 118 -20.15 21.29 -23.78
CA GLY A 118 -20.36 20.02 -24.47
C GLY A 118 -21.10 18.97 -23.63
N LEU A 119 -21.32 19.22 -22.32
CA LEU A 119 -22.15 18.37 -21.45
C LEU A 119 -23.53 19.02 -21.27
N ASN A 120 -24.58 18.20 -21.34
CA ASN A 120 -25.95 18.66 -21.12
C ASN A 120 -26.31 18.53 -19.62
N GLU A 121 -26.79 19.61 -18.99
CA GLU A 121 -27.21 19.60 -17.58
C GLU A 121 -28.36 18.59 -17.32
N ALA A 122 -29.19 18.29 -18.32
CA ALA A 122 -30.27 17.32 -18.20
C ALA A 122 -29.81 15.85 -18.05
N ASP A 123 -28.55 15.56 -18.37
CA ASP A 123 -27.99 14.20 -18.24
C ASP A 123 -27.58 13.87 -16.81
N PHE A 124 -27.66 14.84 -15.87
CA PHE A 124 -27.27 14.68 -14.48
C PHE A 124 -28.49 14.56 -13.57
N GLN A 125 -28.47 13.52 -12.74
CA GLN A 125 -29.52 13.24 -11.76
C GLN A 125 -29.02 13.43 -10.32
N GLU A 126 -29.96 13.53 -9.37
CA GLU A 126 -29.67 13.59 -7.94
C GLU A 126 -28.84 12.38 -7.50
N GLY A 127 -27.70 12.65 -6.90
CA GLY A 127 -26.81 11.61 -6.37
C GLY A 127 -25.77 11.08 -7.34
N ASP A 128 -25.78 11.46 -8.63
CA ASP A 128 -24.77 11.06 -9.60
C ASP A 128 -23.36 11.45 -9.14
N TRP A 129 -22.39 10.57 -9.40
CA TRP A 129 -21.00 10.79 -9.10
C TRP A 129 -20.33 11.57 -10.24
N VAL A 130 -19.66 12.66 -9.88
CA VAL A 130 -19.04 13.56 -10.84
C VAL A 130 -17.63 13.98 -10.44
N VAL A 131 -16.81 14.31 -11.43
CA VAL A 131 -15.58 15.10 -11.23
C VAL A 131 -15.95 16.56 -11.42
N ALA A 132 -15.56 17.38 -10.44
CA ALA A 132 -15.79 18.81 -10.45
C ALA A 132 -14.53 19.59 -10.12
N HIS A 133 -14.49 20.86 -10.58
CA HIS A 133 -13.41 21.80 -10.32
C HIS A 133 -13.95 23.05 -9.67
N LEU A 134 -13.30 23.53 -8.61
CA LEU A 134 -13.63 24.81 -7.99
C LEU A 134 -13.12 25.94 -8.90
N VAL A 135 -14.03 26.74 -9.45
CA VAL A 135 -13.71 27.83 -10.40
C VAL A 135 -13.88 29.22 -9.81
N ARG A 136 -14.61 29.36 -8.68
CA ARG A 136 -14.77 30.63 -7.96
C ARG A 136 -14.60 30.41 -6.47
N HIS A 137 -13.91 31.37 -5.82
CA HIS A 137 -13.64 31.36 -4.39
C HIS A 137 -13.81 32.76 -3.78
N PRO A 138 -14.60 32.94 -2.69
CA PRO A 138 -14.87 34.28 -2.12
C PRO A 138 -13.64 35.08 -1.75
N LEU A 139 -12.56 34.45 -1.27
CA LEU A 139 -11.31 35.14 -0.96
C LEU A 139 -10.53 35.60 -2.20
N LYS A 140 -10.97 35.20 -3.40
CA LYS A 140 -10.46 35.76 -4.70
C LYS A 140 -11.32 36.86 -5.24
N GLY A 141 -12.32 37.35 -4.45
CA GLY A 141 -13.22 38.45 -4.85
C GLY A 141 -14.50 37.99 -5.53
N ASP A 142 -14.80 36.69 -5.53
CA ASP A 142 -16.04 36.15 -6.09
C ASP A 142 -17.20 36.26 -5.08
N ASP A 143 -18.45 36.32 -5.61
CA ASP A 143 -19.68 36.38 -4.78
C ASP A 143 -20.00 35.10 -4.00
N GLY A 144 -19.23 34.03 -4.21
CA GLY A 144 -19.42 32.72 -3.57
C GLY A 144 -18.63 31.64 -4.24
N PHE A 145 -18.71 30.45 -3.67
CA PHE A 145 -18.11 29.26 -4.28
C PHE A 145 -18.93 28.81 -5.50
N PHE A 146 -18.21 28.44 -6.55
CA PHE A 146 -18.81 27.92 -7.76
C PHE A 146 -17.93 26.83 -8.38
N VAL A 147 -18.54 25.75 -8.86
CA VAL A 147 -17.83 24.61 -9.43
C VAL A 147 -18.25 24.34 -10.88
N GLN A 148 -17.35 23.74 -11.62
CA GLN A 148 -17.60 23.24 -12.96
C GLN A 148 -17.49 21.72 -12.97
N ILE A 149 -18.56 21.02 -13.35
CA ILE A 149 -18.56 19.58 -13.59
C ILE A 149 -17.84 19.30 -14.90
N SER A 150 -16.78 18.48 -14.84
CA SER A 150 -15.97 18.11 -16.01
C SER A 150 -16.49 16.85 -16.71
N HIS A 151 -16.95 15.85 -15.96
CA HIS A 151 -17.61 14.64 -16.47
C HIS A 151 -18.37 13.89 -15.37
N LYS A 152 -19.30 13.05 -15.78
CA LYS A 152 -20.00 12.10 -14.94
C LYS A 152 -19.14 10.83 -14.83
N ILE A 153 -18.96 10.32 -13.62
CA ILE A 153 -18.24 9.07 -13.36
C ILE A 153 -19.20 7.89 -13.50
N THR A 154 -20.30 7.94 -12.74
CA THR A 154 -21.34 6.90 -12.78
C THR A 154 -22.63 7.38 -12.10
N ASP A 155 -23.68 6.59 -12.19
CA ASP A 155 -24.98 6.87 -11.61
C ASP A 155 -24.96 6.72 -10.08
N ALA A 156 -25.94 7.32 -9.39
CA ALA A 156 -26.04 7.37 -7.94
C ALA A 156 -25.99 6.00 -7.24
N ASN A 157 -26.65 5.01 -7.83
CA ASN A 157 -26.83 3.67 -7.26
C ASN A 157 -26.05 2.58 -8.00
N ASP A 158 -25.11 2.97 -8.83
CA ASP A 158 -24.30 2.02 -9.57
C ASP A 158 -23.41 1.22 -8.60
N LYS A 159 -23.50 -0.10 -8.65
CA LYS A 159 -22.70 -0.99 -7.79
C LYS A 159 -21.22 -0.92 -8.09
N ILE A 160 -20.84 -0.47 -9.30
CA ILE A 160 -19.43 -0.28 -9.70
C ILE A 160 -18.82 1.02 -9.17
N ALA A 161 -19.61 1.90 -8.53
CA ALA A 161 -19.13 3.16 -7.98
C ALA A 161 -17.86 3.05 -7.11
N PRO A 162 -17.67 2.02 -6.23
CA PRO A 162 -16.44 1.89 -5.44
C PRO A 162 -15.17 1.96 -6.27
N TRP A 163 -15.17 1.31 -7.42
CA TRP A 163 -14.01 1.27 -8.31
C TRP A 163 -13.83 2.56 -9.10
N TRP A 164 -14.89 2.98 -9.83
CA TRP A 164 -14.80 4.11 -10.73
C TRP A 164 -14.62 5.44 -10.01
N VAL A 165 -15.28 5.64 -8.88
CA VAL A 165 -15.12 6.82 -8.04
C VAL A 165 -13.70 6.89 -7.48
N THR A 166 -13.19 5.77 -6.94
CA THR A 166 -11.85 5.70 -6.37
C THR A 166 -10.75 5.92 -7.42
N LEU A 167 -10.89 5.34 -8.61
CA LEU A 167 -9.96 5.57 -9.72
C LEU A 167 -9.96 7.05 -10.15
N ALA A 168 -11.15 7.63 -10.30
CA ALA A 168 -11.28 9.05 -10.65
C ALA A 168 -10.73 9.97 -9.55
N GLU A 169 -10.87 9.63 -8.27
CA GLU A 169 -10.32 10.38 -7.14
C GLU A 169 -8.80 10.45 -7.19
N ASN A 170 -8.15 9.34 -7.55
CA ASN A 170 -6.70 9.21 -7.61
C ASN A 170 -6.11 9.55 -9.01
N ASP A 171 -6.93 10.03 -9.93
CA ASP A 171 -6.57 10.35 -11.31
C ASP A 171 -5.97 9.15 -12.07
N LEU A 172 -6.52 7.96 -11.81
CA LEU A 172 -6.10 6.70 -12.39
C LEU A 172 -7.00 6.28 -13.56
N PRO A 173 -6.47 5.57 -14.56
CA PRO A 173 -7.28 5.03 -15.66
C PRO A 173 -8.27 3.99 -15.14
N ASN A 174 -9.42 3.89 -15.80
CA ASN A 174 -10.47 2.91 -15.49
C ASN A 174 -10.64 1.81 -16.56
N SER A 175 -9.79 1.82 -17.57
CA SER A 175 -9.80 0.88 -18.69
C SER A 175 -8.37 0.50 -19.10
N GLU A 176 -8.24 -0.62 -19.76
CA GLU A 176 -6.99 -1.02 -20.41
C GLU A 176 -6.53 0.00 -21.47
N PRO A 177 -5.23 0.05 -21.81
CA PRO A 177 -4.77 0.83 -22.96
C PRO A 177 -5.31 0.25 -24.25
N ALA A 178 -5.46 1.09 -25.26
CA ALA A 178 -5.84 0.62 -26.60
C ALA A 178 -4.70 -0.24 -27.16
N GLY A 179 -5.04 -1.45 -27.62
CA GLY A 179 -4.12 -2.31 -28.36
C GLY A 179 -3.81 -1.77 -29.76
N ILE A 180 -2.92 -2.45 -30.45
CA ILE A 180 -2.64 -2.23 -31.88
C ILE A 180 -2.98 -3.50 -32.63
N ASP A 181 -3.39 -3.37 -33.93
CA ASP A 181 -3.91 -4.49 -34.69
C ASP A 181 -2.84 -5.54 -35.09
N ASP A 182 -1.56 -5.18 -35.07
CA ASP A 182 -0.48 -6.05 -35.55
C ASP A 182 0.82 -5.85 -34.77
N TRP A 183 0.99 -6.66 -33.70
CA TRP A 183 2.20 -6.67 -32.88
C TRP A 183 3.34 -7.40 -33.62
N GLN A 184 4.43 -6.70 -33.84
CA GLN A 184 5.63 -7.24 -34.49
C GLN A 184 6.79 -7.31 -33.48
N LEU A 185 7.62 -8.36 -33.60
CA LEU A 185 8.89 -8.44 -32.89
C LEU A 185 9.85 -7.34 -33.38
N LYS A 186 10.39 -6.58 -32.47
CA LYS A 186 11.28 -5.42 -32.69
C LYS A 186 12.64 -5.60 -32.01
N ASP A 187 13.07 -6.83 -31.80
CA ASP A 187 14.40 -7.11 -31.24
C ASP A 187 15.53 -6.51 -32.08
N ASP A 188 16.63 -6.14 -31.43
CA ASP A 188 17.88 -5.80 -32.12
C ASP A 188 18.32 -6.99 -32.97
N ALA A 189 18.75 -6.73 -34.20
CA ALA A 189 19.14 -7.77 -35.16
C ALA A 189 20.30 -8.66 -34.65
N ASP A 190 21.12 -8.16 -33.75
CA ASP A 190 22.23 -8.90 -33.15
C ASP A 190 21.80 -9.73 -31.91
N LEU A 191 20.55 -9.56 -31.41
CA LEU A 191 20.03 -10.33 -30.30
C LEU A 191 19.58 -11.71 -30.73
N VAL A 192 20.45 -12.69 -30.56
CA VAL A 192 20.14 -14.08 -30.87
C VAL A 192 19.33 -14.70 -29.70
N ARG A 193 18.16 -15.29 -30.02
CA ARG A 193 17.37 -16.06 -29.05
C ARG A 193 17.76 -17.53 -29.12
N GLU A 194 18.19 -18.08 -28.00
CA GLU A 194 18.47 -19.50 -27.83
C GLU A 194 17.15 -20.29 -27.91
N ASP A 195 17.18 -21.50 -28.46
CA ASP A 195 16.01 -22.38 -28.45
C ASP A 195 16.05 -23.26 -27.21
N LEU A 196 15.21 -22.93 -26.23
CA LEU A 196 15.00 -23.68 -24.99
C LEU A 196 13.60 -24.34 -24.95
N THR A 197 12.96 -24.52 -26.11
CA THR A 197 11.61 -25.11 -26.17
C THR A 197 11.52 -26.56 -25.72
N ALA A 198 12.67 -27.26 -25.68
CA ALA A 198 12.77 -28.63 -25.19
C ALA A 198 12.93 -28.72 -23.66
N LEU A 199 13.33 -27.66 -22.97
CA LEU A 199 13.42 -27.69 -21.51
C LEU A 199 12.01 -27.63 -20.90
N PRO A 200 11.69 -28.48 -19.89
CA PRO A 200 10.38 -28.56 -19.31
C PRO A 200 10.13 -27.42 -18.30
N PHE A 201 10.09 -26.19 -18.80
CA PHE A 201 9.67 -25.04 -18.01
C PHE A 201 8.24 -25.19 -17.51
N VAL A 202 7.98 -24.73 -16.30
CA VAL A 202 6.65 -24.68 -15.69
C VAL A 202 6.33 -23.24 -15.27
N THR A 203 5.08 -22.82 -15.43
CA THR A 203 4.54 -21.62 -14.77
C THR A 203 3.72 -22.06 -13.54
N ILE A 204 3.77 -21.29 -12.44
CA ILE A 204 3.04 -21.58 -11.20
C ILE A 204 2.36 -20.30 -10.74
N ASP A 205 1.04 -20.23 -10.88
CA ASP A 205 0.26 -19.02 -10.70
C ASP A 205 -1.06 -19.28 -9.95
N GLY A 206 -1.83 -18.22 -9.75
CA GLY A 206 -3.22 -18.33 -9.32
C GLY A 206 -4.11 -18.94 -10.39
N GLU A 207 -5.20 -19.59 -10.01
CA GLU A 207 -6.11 -20.24 -10.94
C GLU A 207 -6.64 -19.31 -12.05
N SER A 208 -6.92 -18.06 -11.70
CA SER A 208 -7.48 -17.05 -12.64
C SER A 208 -6.42 -16.20 -13.37
N THR A 209 -5.12 -16.42 -13.12
CA THR A 209 -4.04 -15.65 -13.74
C THR A 209 -3.98 -15.92 -15.25
N LYS A 210 -3.87 -14.86 -16.04
CA LYS A 210 -3.73 -14.92 -17.50
C LYS A 210 -2.38 -14.39 -18.00
N ASP A 211 -1.81 -13.44 -17.27
CA ASP A 211 -0.57 -12.73 -17.56
C ASP A 211 0.61 -13.41 -16.82
N MET A 212 0.96 -14.64 -17.24
CA MET A 212 2.08 -15.38 -16.67
C MET A 212 3.40 -14.71 -17.06
N ASP A 213 4.00 -13.99 -16.12
CA ASP A 213 5.28 -13.29 -16.32
C ASP A 213 6.49 -14.24 -16.30
N ASP A 214 6.45 -15.33 -15.49
CA ASP A 214 7.62 -16.17 -15.21
C ASP A 214 7.39 -17.64 -15.45
N ALA A 215 8.42 -18.31 -15.97
CA ALA A 215 8.51 -19.76 -16.10
C ALA A 215 9.83 -20.25 -15.51
N LEU A 216 9.77 -21.37 -14.79
CA LEU A 216 10.83 -21.88 -13.94
C LEU A 216 11.30 -23.25 -14.39
N TYR A 217 12.62 -23.46 -14.33
CA TYR A 217 13.24 -24.75 -14.50
C TYR A 217 14.41 -24.87 -13.51
N ALA A 218 14.47 -25.96 -12.78
CA ALA A 218 15.61 -26.31 -11.95
C ALA A 218 16.00 -27.76 -12.14
N GLN A 219 17.29 -28.05 -11.97
CA GLN A 219 17.85 -29.39 -11.97
C GLN A 219 18.85 -29.51 -10.82
N GLN A 220 18.65 -30.49 -9.97
CA GLN A 220 19.65 -30.84 -8.95
C GLN A 220 20.86 -31.50 -9.59
N LEU A 221 22.06 -30.98 -9.31
CA LEU A 221 23.32 -31.46 -9.83
C LEU A 221 23.88 -32.61 -8.95
N PRO A 222 24.78 -33.45 -9.48
CA PRO A 222 25.35 -34.61 -8.71
C PRO A 222 26.07 -34.19 -7.43
N ASN A 223 26.56 -32.97 -7.30
CA ASN A 223 27.21 -32.44 -6.10
C ASN A 223 26.21 -31.89 -5.05
N GLY A 224 24.92 -31.92 -5.37
CA GLY A 224 23.85 -31.39 -4.54
C GLY A 224 23.51 -29.91 -4.74
N ASP A 225 24.23 -29.22 -5.62
CA ASP A 225 23.89 -27.84 -6.05
C ASP A 225 22.72 -27.89 -7.03
N PHE A 226 22.20 -26.73 -7.43
CA PHE A 226 21.09 -26.61 -8.34
C PHE A 226 21.46 -25.73 -9.53
N ALA A 227 21.23 -26.22 -10.75
CA ALA A 227 21.21 -25.40 -11.94
C ALA A 227 19.80 -24.80 -12.07
N LEU A 228 19.68 -23.50 -11.86
CA LEU A 228 18.40 -22.78 -11.94
C LEU A 228 18.37 -21.95 -13.22
N THR A 229 17.27 -22.06 -13.97
CA THR A 229 16.98 -21.19 -15.11
C THR A 229 15.60 -20.57 -14.94
N ILE A 230 15.56 -19.26 -14.97
CA ILE A 230 14.33 -18.45 -14.83
C ILE A 230 14.12 -17.76 -16.16
N ALA A 231 12.95 -17.91 -16.75
CA ALA A 231 12.56 -17.26 -17.98
C ALA A 231 11.42 -16.28 -17.69
N ILE A 232 11.58 -15.05 -18.12
CA ILE A 232 10.62 -13.97 -17.93
C ILE A 232 10.08 -13.53 -19.28
N ALA A 233 8.76 -13.36 -19.35
CA ALA A 233 8.07 -12.79 -20.51
C ALA A 233 8.74 -11.51 -20.98
N ASP A 234 8.82 -11.30 -22.27
CA ASP A 234 9.61 -10.20 -22.85
C ASP A 234 8.75 -9.20 -23.64
N PRO A 235 7.93 -8.34 -22.99
CA PRO A 235 7.17 -7.32 -23.69
C PRO A 235 8.07 -6.32 -24.42
N THR A 236 9.34 -6.18 -24.03
CA THR A 236 10.31 -5.31 -24.69
C THR A 236 10.81 -5.88 -26.03
N ALA A 237 10.39 -7.10 -26.39
CA ALA A 237 10.53 -7.61 -27.75
C ALA A 237 9.52 -6.99 -28.72
N TYR A 238 8.44 -6.40 -28.23
CA TYR A 238 7.36 -5.79 -29.01
C TYR A 238 7.31 -4.27 -28.86
N ILE A 239 7.75 -3.73 -27.70
CA ILE A 239 7.68 -2.32 -27.35
C ILE A 239 9.08 -1.75 -27.17
N THR A 240 9.48 -0.84 -28.08
CA THR A 240 10.74 -0.09 -27.96
C THR A 240 10.55 1.21 -27.17
N PRO A 241 11.62 1.85 -26.65
CA PRO A 241 11.52 3.10 -25.89
C PRO A 241 10.89 4.28 -26.63
N GLU A 242 10.80 4.21 -27.96
CA GLU A 242 10.28 5.30 -28.80
C GLU A 242 8.81 5.11 -29.18
N ASP A 243 8.25 3.94 -28.89
CA ASP A 243 6.86 3.61 -29.22
C ASP A 243 5.87 4.43 -28.36
N GLU A 244 4.72 4.77 -28.96
CA GLU A 244 3.62 5.40 -28.20
C GLU A 244 3.14 4.50 -27.05
N MET A 245 3.17 3.18 -27.22
CA MET A 245 2.81 2.23 -26.17
C MET A 245 3.81 2.27 -25.01
N ASP A 246 5.09 2.56 -25.24
CA ASP A 246 6.07 2.75 -24.16
C ASP A 246 5.73 3.96 -23.29
N LYS A 247 5.30 5.06 -23.92
CA LYS A 247 4.83 6.26 -23.18
C LYS A 247 3.61 5.94 -22.32
N VAL A 248 2.64 5.21 -22.88
CA VAL A 248 1.45 4.76 -22.15
C VAL A 248 1.81 3.85 -20.98
N ALA A 249 2.73 2.90 -21.19
CA ALA A 249 3.20 2.01 -20.12
C ALA A 249 3.92 2.79 -19.01
N ARG A 250 4.75 3.79 -19.36
CA ARG A 250 5.41 4.70 -18.40
C ARG A 250 4.40 5.51 -17.60
N GLU A 251 3.41 6.13 -18.26
CA GLU A 251 2.37 6.92 -17.62
C GLU A 251 1.52 6.08 -16.64
N ARG A 252 1.30 4.80 -16.93
CA ARG A 252 0.62 3.87 -16.04
C ARG A 252 1.52 3.36 -14.93
N GLY A 253 2.79 3.11 -15.21
CA GLY A 253 3.81 2.60 -14.31
C GLY A 253 3.62 1.15 -13.89
N PHE A 254 2.38 0.75 -13.60
CA PHE A 254 2.00 -0.59 -13.12
C PHE A 254 0.59 -0.99 -13.56
N THR A 255 0.32 -2.30 -13.60
CA THR A 255 -1.06 -2.80 -13.53
C THR A 255 -1.68 -2.41 -12.19
N ILE A 256 -2.91 -1.90 -12.22
CA ILE A 256 -3.66 -1.51 -11.02
C ILE A 256 -4.46 -2.72 -10.55
N TYR A 257 -4.14 -3.23 -9.37
CA TYR A 257 -4.89 -4.30 -8.71
C TYR A 257 -5.85 -3.71 -7.71
N LEU A 258 -7.13 -4.03 -7.86
CA LEU A 258 -8.21 -3.62 -6.97
C LEU A 258 -8.98 -4.87 -6.50
N PRO A 259 -9.66 -4.84 -5.37
CA PRO A 259 -10.53 -5.93 -4.98
C PRO A 259 -11.44 -6.40 -6.12
N GLY A 260 -11.30 -7.66 -6.52
CA GLY A 260 -12.11 -8.31 -7.55
C GLY A 260 -11.84 -7.92 -9.00
N ARG A 261 -10.88 -7.02 -9.30
CA ARG A 261 -10.52 -6.64 -10.68
C ARG A 261 -9.14 -6.03 -10.81
N ASN A 262 -8.61 -6.01 -12.03
CA ASN A 262 -7.39 -5.29 -12.37
C ASN A 262 -7.59 -4.41 -13.61
N ILE A 263 -6.72 -3.40 -13.73
CA ILE A 263 -6.60 -2.56 -14.93
C ILE A 263 -5.16 -2.70 -15.42
N PRO A 264 -4.93 -3.34 -16.57
CA PRO A 264 -3.59 -3.70 -16.99
C PRO A 264 -2.76 -2.49 -17.42
N MET A 265 -1.44 -2.60 -17.24
CA MET A 265 -0.46 -1.63 -17.73
C MET A 265 -0.36 -1.68 -19.24
N LEU A 266 -0.35 -2.87 -19.81
CA LEU A 266 -0.29 -3.15 -21.25
C LEU A 266 -1.66 -3.63 -21.76
N PRO A 267 -1.96 -3.51 -23.06
CA PRO A 267 -3.17 -4.08 -23.65
C PRO A 267 -3.25 -5.59 -23.41
N ARG A 268 -4.46 -6.13 -23.26
CA ARG A 268 -4.65 -7.54 -22.90
C ARG A 268 -4.23 -8.50 -24.02
N ASP A 269 -4.36 -8.12 -25.28
CA ASP A 269 -3.86 -8.89 -26.42
C ASP A 269 -2.34 -9.10 -26.35
N LEU A 270 -1.60 -8.13 -25.81
CA LEU A 270 -0.18 -8.25 -25.55
C LEU A 270 0.10 -8.94 -24.22
N ALA A 271 -0.54 -8.48 -23.12
CA ALA A 271 -0.26 -8.93 -21.77
C ALA A 271 -0.70 -10.39 -21.52
N ASP A 272 -1.95 -10.72 -21.86
CA ASP A 272 -2.58 -11.99 -21.54
C ASP A 272 -2.32 -13.06 -22.63
N GLU A 273 -1.93 -12.66 -23.85
CA GLU A 273 -1.79 -13.57 -24.99
C GLU A 273 -0.34 -13.64 -25.51
N LEU A 274 0.17 -12.56 -26.11
CA LEU A 274 1.46 -12.62 -26.83
C LEU A 274 2.68 -12.70 -25.92
N CYS A 275 2.67 -12.01 -24.77
CA CYS A 275 3.77 -12.05 -23.81
C CYS A 275 3.61 -13.15 -22.77
N SER A 276 2.37 -13.46 -22.38
CA SER A 276 2.10 -14.48 -21.35
C SER A 276 2.75 -15.82 -21.71
N LEU A 277 3.47 -16.43 -20.77
CA LEU A 277 4.18 -17.69 -20.94
C LEU A 277 3.20 -18.89 -20.86
N MET A 278 2.22 -18.89 -21.75
CA MET A 278 1.13 -19.85 -21.81
C MET A 278 1.64 -21.26 -22.10
N GLU A 279 0.96 -22.24 -21.50
CA GLU A 279 1.26 -23.65 -21.70
C GLU A 279 1.23 -24.06 -23.19
N ASN A 280 2.25 -24.81 -23.63
CA ASN A 280 2.42 -25.29 -24.99
C ASN A 280 2.55 -24.21 -26.08
N GLN A 281 2.78 -22.97 -25.70
CA GLN A 281 3.06 -21.88 -26.63
C GLN A 281 4.53 -21.49 -26.61
N VAL A 282 5.12 -21.31 -27.78
CA VAL A 282 6.47 -20.75 -27.89
C VAL A 282 6.40 -19.23 -27.69
N ARG A 283 7.20 -18.72 -26.77
CA ARG A 283 7.23 -17.29 -26.42
C ARG A 283 8.66 -16.76 -26.34
N PRO A 284 8.89 -15.52 -26.79
CA PRO A 284 10.15 -14.84 -26.51
C PRO A 284 10.26 -14.53 -25.02
N ALA A 285 11.39 -14.87 -24.43
CA ALA A 285 11.67 -14.63 -23.03
C ALA A 285 13.08 -14.05 -22.85
N LEU A 286 13.27 -13.30 -21.78
CA LEU A 286 14.57 -12.99 -21.23
C LEU A 286 14.86 -13.97 -20.13
N CYS A 287 16.04 -14.60 -20.15
CA CYS A 287 16.38 -15.67 -19.22
C CYS A 287 17.59 -15.31 -18.36
N CYS A 288 17.58 -15.83 -17.13
CA CYS A 288 18.71 -15.85 -16.21
C CYS A 288 19.02 -17.29 -15.83
N SER A 289 20.26 -17.76 -16.02
CA SER A 289 20.73 -19.02 -15.48
C SER A 289 21.85 -18.78 -14.45
N VAL A 290 21.82 -19.58 -13.38
CA VAL A 290 22.80 -19.47 -12.28
C VAL A 290 22.85 -20.76 -11.50
N THR A 291 24.01 -21.13 -10.99
CA THR A 291 24.17 -22.22 -10.03
C THR A 291 23.83 -21.73 -8.62
N ILE A 292 22.95 -22.44 -7.92
CA ILE A 292 22.67 -22.23 -6.51
C ILE A 292 23.33 -23.40 -5.74
N ARG A 293 24.21 -23.04 -4.83
CA ARG A 293 24.87 -24.07 -4.01
C ARG A 293 23.86 -24.72 -3.05
N LYS A 294 24.15 -25.94 -2.64
CA LYS A 294 23.31 -26.69 -1.67
C LYS A 294 23.08 -25.97 -0.34
N ASP A 295 23.98 -25.04 0.03
CA ASP A 295 23.84 -24.17 1.20
C ASP A 295 23.02 -22.89 0.91
N GLY A 296 22.47 -22.77 -0.27
CA GLY A 296 21.64 -21.66 -0.70
C GLY A 296 22.38 -20.44 -1.22
N VAL A 297 23.72 -20.45 -1.27
CA VAL A 297 24.49 -19.32 -1.84
C VAL A 297 24.31 -19.25 -3.35
N ILE A 298 24.05 -18.05 -3.88
CA ILE A 298 23.98 -17.77 -5.31
C ILE A 298 25.40 -17.78 -5.87
N GLY A 299 25.65 -18.56 -6.91
CA GLY A 299 26.95 -18.63 -7.60
C GLY A 299 27.28 -17.34 -8.35
N ASP A 300 28.54 -17.25 -8.77
CA ASP A 300 29.05 -16.11 -9.55
C ASP A 300 28.87 -16.30 -11.07
N ASP A 301 28.35 -17.45 -11.49
CA ASP A 301 28.10 -17.87 -12.88
C ASP A 301 26.78 -17.32 -13.44
N ILE A 302 26.39 -16.12 -12.99
CA ILE A 302 25.16 -15.44 -13.43
C ILE A 302 25.27 -15.17 -14.93
N ARG A 303 24.31 -15.69 -15.71
CA ARG A 303 24.22 -15.49 -17.15
C ARG A 303 22.84 -15.01 -17.55
N PHE A 304 22.76 -13.84 -18.17
CA PHE A 304 21.56 -13.36 -18.84
C PHE A 304 21.64 -13.64 -20.35
N PHE A 305 20.52 -14.05 -20.93
CA PHE A 305 20.43 -14.32 -22.39
C PHE A 305 18.96 -14.26 -22.84
N ALA A 306 18.75 -14.02 -24.12
CA ALA A 306 17.42 -14.08 -24.74
C ALA A 306 17.15 -15.51 -25.25
N ALA A 307 15.92 -15.99 -25.12
CA ALA A 307 15.52 -17.31 -25.58
C ALA A 307 14.10 -17.33 -26.14
N ASN A 308 13.81 -18.36 -26.91
CA ASN A 308 12.46 -18.85 -27.17
C ASN A 308 12.21 -20.02 -26.23
N ILE A 309 11.19 -19.93 -25.41
CA ILE A 309 10.81 -20.98 -24.45
C ILE A 309 9.41 -21.50 -24.75
N LYS A 310 9.09 -22.64 -24.19
CA LYS A 310 7.75 -23.21 -24.13
C LYS A 310 7.47 -23.69 -22.70
N SER A 311 6.41 -23.16 -22.08
CA SER A 311 5.93 -23.75 -20.82
C SER A 311 5.31 -25.12 -21.11
N HIS A 312 5.79 -26.15 -20.42
CA HIS A 312 5.30 -27.53 -20.56
C HIS A 312 4.12 -27.84 -19.65
N ALA A 313 3.91 -27.02 -18.63
CA ALA A 313 2.76 -27.11 -17.73
C ALA A 313 2.44 -25.76 -17.08
N ARG A 314 1.16 -25.39 -17.10
CA ARG A 314 0.61 -24.31 -16.28
C ARG A 314 0.10 -24.90 -14.98
N LEU A 315 0.74 -24.56 -13.87
CA LEU A 315 0.46 -25.09 -12.55
C LEU A 315 -0.26 -24.05 -11.68
N VAL A 316 -1.06 -24.53 -10.72
CA VAL A 316 -1.80 -23.69 -9.78
C VAL A 316 -1.18 -23.81 -8.39
N TYR A 317 -0.97 -22.70 -7.69
CA TYR A 317 -0.35 -22.64 -6.38
C TYR A 317 -0.91 -23.69 -5.39
N ASP A 318 -2.23 -23.79 -5.29
CA ASP A 318 -2.88 -24.70 -4.33
C ASP A 318 -2.65 -26.17 -4.69
N HIS A 319 -2.75 -26.51 -5.96
CA HIS A 319 -2.56 -27.88 -6.42
C HIS A 319 -1.12 -28.38 -6.22
N VAL A 320 -0.15 -27.50 -6.50
CA VAL A 320 1.28 -27.80 -6.28
C VAL A 320 1.59 -27.89 -4.79
N SER A 321 1.01 -26.99 -3.99
CA SER A 321 1.18 -27.03 -2.54
C SER A 321 0.60 -28.31 -1.94
N ASP A 322 -0.62 -28.71 -2.33
CA ASP A 322 -1.23 -29.97 -1.91
C ASP A 322 -0.31 -31.15 -2.21
N TRP A 323 0.20 -31.20 -3.45
CA TRP A 323 1.07 -32.29 -3.87
C TRP A 323 2.41 -32.33 -3.10
N LEU A 324 3.04 -31.16 -2.86
CA LEU A 324 4.31 -31.09 -2.10
C LEU A 324 4.12 -31.37 -0.60
N GLU A 325 3.02 -30.95 -0.01
CA GLU A 325 2.75 -31.07 1.44
C GLU A 325 2.17 -32.41 1.85
N THR A 326 1.35 -33.04 0.98
CA THR A 326 0.66 -34.32 1.31
C THR A 326 1.12 -35.51 0.47
N GLY A 327 1.94 -35.29 -0.56
CA GLY A 327 2.38 -36.30 -1.51
C GLY A 327 1.39 -36.60 -2.63
N SER A 328 0.22 -35.98 -2.65
CA SER A 328 -0.80 -36.14 -3.69
C SER A 328 -1.66 -34.89 -3.83
N SER A 329 -2.28 -34.68 -5.01
CA SER A 329 -3.30 -33.70 -5.22
C SER A 329 -4.44 -34.34 -6.00
N GLU A 330 -5.69 -34.10 -5.59
CA GLU A 330 -6.87 -34.60 -6.31
C GLU A 330 -7.03 -33.91 -7.68
N GLN A 331 -6.58 -32.68 -7.77
CA GLN A 331 -6.79 -31.82 -8.94
C GLN A 331 -5.60 -31.80 -9.89
N TRP A 332 -4.44 -32.34 -9.48
CA TRP A 332 -3.23 -32.31 -10.30
C TRP A 332 -2.39 -33.55 -10.13
N GLN A 333 -2.18 -34.26 -11.24
CA GLN A 333 -1.33 -35.44 -11.33
C GLN A 333 -0.25 -35.17 -12.38
N PRO A 334 0.97 -34.81 -11.95
CA PRO A 334 2.05 -34.47 -12.89
C PRO A 334 2.58 -35.73 -13.62
N SER A 335 3.10 -35.53 -14.86
CA SER A 335 4.03 -36.46 -15.45
C SER A 335 5.30 -36.58 -14.61
N GLU A 336 6.06 -37.67 -14.72
CA GLU A 336 7.30 -37.83 -13.94
C GLU A 336 8.31 -36.72 -14.26
N GLU A 337 8.37 -36.23 -15.49
CA GLU A 337 9.22 -35.13 -15.91
C GLU A 337 8.85 -33.82 -15.15
N ILE A 338 7.58 -33.42 -15.15
CA ILE A 338 7.12 -32.23 -14.44
C ILE A 338 7.23 -32.40 -12.93
N ALA A 339 6.91 -33.58 -12.40
CA ALA A 339 7.10 -33.90 -11.00
C ALA A 339 8.57 -33.73 -10.55
N GLN A 340 9.53 -34.15 -11.38
CA GLN A 340 10.94 -33.96 -11.07
C GLN A 340 11.35 -32.47 -11.07
N VAL A 341 10.90 -31.69 -12.05
CA VAL A 341 11.16 -30.25 -12.07
C VAL A 341 10.60 -29.55 -10.81
N VAL A 342 9.38 -29.89 -10.41
CA VAL A 342 8.77 -29.31 -9.19
C VAL A 342 9.50 -29.74 -7.92
N ARG A 343 9.97 -31.00 -7.82
CA ARG A 343 10.80 -31.46 -6.70
C ARG A 343 12.14 -30.69 -6.63
N ASP A 344 12.80 -30.51 -7.77
CA ASP A 344 14.08 -29.80 -7.84
C ASP A 344 13.91 -28.30 -7.51
N LEU A 345 12.86 -27.66 -8.01
CA LEU A 345 12.49 -26.28 -7.64
C LEU A 345 12.19 -26.16 -6.14
N TYR A 346 11.47 -27.12 -5.58
CA TYR A 346 11.18 -27.12 -4.15
C TYR A 346 12.47 -27.28 -3.31
N ALA A 347 13.33 -28.25 -3.65
CA ALA A 347 14.60 -28.45 -2.95
C ALA A 347 15.52 -27.19 -3.04
N PHE A 348 15.59 -26.58 -4.23
CA PHE A 348 16.27 -25.31 -4.43
C PHE A 348 15.69 -24.21 -3.52
N SER A 349 14.37 -24.04 -3.52
CA SER A 349 13.71 -22.98 -2.73
C SER A 349 13.94 -23.13 -1.24
N GLN A 350 13.97 -24.37 -0.73
CA GLN A 350 14.29 -24.67 0.66
C GLN A 350 15.73 -24.23 1.01
N SER A 351 16.70 -24.53 0.14
CA SER A 351 18.10 -24.11 0.38
C SER A 351 18.24 -22.57 0.42
N ARG A 352 17.51 -21.85 -0.47
CA ARG A 352 17.49 -20.39 -0.49
C ARG A 352 16.80 -19.80 0.74
N ALA A 353 15.63 -20.34 1.12
CA ALA A 353 14.90 -19.90 2.30
C ALA A 353 15.76 -20.04 3.57
N ASN A 354 16.41 -21.18 3.76
CA ASN A 354 17.31 -21.43 4.89
C ASN A 354 18.49 -20.45 4.92
N TRP A 355 19.07 -20.13 3.74
CA TRP A 355 20.12 -19.15 3.66
C TRP A 355 19.60 -17.75 4.05
N ARG A 356 18.41 -17.35 3.58
CA ARG A 356 17.82 -16.06 3.89
C ARG A 356 17.43 -15.94 5.36
N GLU A 357 16.91 -16.97 5.97
CA GLU A 357 16.60 -17.00 7.41
C GLU A 357 17.83 -16.78 8.29
N THR A 358 19.02 -17.20 7.83
CA THR A 358 20.27 -17.04 8.57
C THR A 358 21.04 -15.79 8.25
N HIS A 359 20.95 -15.26 7.03
CA HIS A 359 21.81 -14.15 6.56
C HIS A 359 21.04 -12.88 6.17
N ALA A 360 19.76 -12.99 5.86
CA ALA A 360 18.93 -11.89 5.37
C ALA A 360 17.75 -11.62 6.31
N VAL A 361 16.64 -11.12 5.77
CA VAL A 361 15.38 -10.91 6.51
C VAL A 361 14.27 -11.68 5.80
N VAL A 362 13.57 -12.53 6.55
CA VAL A 362 12.34 -13.18 6.14
C VAL A 362 11.21 -12.64 7.00
N PHE A 363 10.15 -12.18 6.37
CA PHE A 363 9.00 -11.68 7.11
C PHE A 363 8.05 -12.84 7.47
N PRO A 364 7.42 -12.77 8.66
CA PRO A 364 6.34 -13.70 9.00
C PRO A 364 5.23 -13.65 7.97
N ASP A 365 4.65 -14.81 7.67
CA ASP A 365 3.49 -14.86 6.80
C ASP A 365 2.30 -14.12 7.41
N ARG A 366 1.58 -13.42 6.54
CA ARG A 366 0.34 -12.74 6.88
C ARG A 366 -0.68 -13.11 5.83
N PRO A 367 -1.96 -13.24 6.19
CA PRO A 367 -3.00 -13.52 5.21
C PRO A 367 -3.14 -12.35 4.23
N ASP A 368 -3.31 -12.69 2.96
CA ASP A 368 -3.82 -11.80 1.93
C ASP A 368 -5.34 -11.94 1.87
N TYR A 369 -6.06 -10.81 1.88
CA TYR A 369 -7.51 -10.81 1.91
C TYR A 369 -8.08 -10.61 0.52
N ARG A 370 -8.62 -11.69 -0.04
CA ARG A 370 -9.16 -11.70 -1.40
C ARG A 370 -10.68 -11.62 -1.39
N PHE A 371 -11.20 -10.64 -2.10
CA PHE A 371 -12.65 -10.46 -2.26
C PHE A 371 -13.18 -11.33 -3.39
N GLU A 372 -14.16 -12.15 -3.09
CA GLU A 372 -14.97 -12.86 -4.08
C GLU A 372 -16.23 -12.05 -4.38
N LEU A 373 -16.42 -11.71 -5.64
CA LEU A 373 -17.53 -10.89 -6.10
C LEU A 373 -18.52 -11.72 -6.93
N SER A 374 -19.82 -11.42 -6.77
CA SER A 374 -20.85 -11.91 -7.67
C SER A 374 -20.78 -11.24 -9.04
N ALA A 375 -21.54 -11.74 -10.01
CA ALA A 375 -21.70 -11.10 -11.32
C ALA A 375 -22.22 -9.65 -11.22
N ASP A 376 -22.97 -9.34 -10.14
CA ASP A 376 -23.52 -8.01 -9.85
C ASP A 376 -22.57 -7.12 -9.03
N ASN A 377 -21.32 -7.51 -8.84
CA ASN A 377 -20.30 -6.82 -8.04
C ASN A 377 -20.62 -6.69 -6.53
N ASP A 378 -21.44 -7.58 -5.98
CA ASP A 378 -21.61 -7.70 -4.54
C ASP A 378 -20.54 -8.65 -3.97
N VAL A 379 -20.08 -8.39 -2.76
CA VAL A 379 -19.14 -9.26 -2.07
C VAL A 379 -19.87 -10.52 -1.61
N VAL A 380 -19.45 -11.68 -2.11
CA VAL A 380 -19.97 -13.00 -1.73
C VAL A 380 -19.19 -13.55 -0.52
N ALA A 381 -17.88 -13.41 -0.56
CA ALA A 381 -16.98 -13.86 0.50
C ALA A 381 -15.70 -13.02 0.52
N ILE A 382 -15.00 -13.05 1.66
CA ILE A 382 -13.65 -12.52 1.81
C ILE A 382 -12.80 -13.66 2.34
N HIS A 383 -11.82 -14.09 1.54
CA HIS A 383 -10.93 -15.20 1.86
C HIS A 383 -9.64 -14.66 2.47
N ALA A 384 -9.19 -15.26 3.55
CA ALA A 384 -7.90 -15.00 4.17
C ALA A 384 -6.90 -16.05 3.66
N ASP A 385 -6.25 -15.77 2.54
CA ASP A 385 -5.37 -16.72 1.86
C ASP A 385 -3.95 -16.63 2.48
N MET A 386 -3.46 -17.74 3.05
CA MET A 386 -2.10 -17.84 3.58
C MET A 386 -1.13 -18.31 2.50
N ARG A 387 0.10 -17.83 2.56
CA ARG A 387 1.16 -18.34 1.69
C ARG A 387 1.45 -19.78 1.98
N ARG A 388 1.43 -20.61 0.94
CA ARG A 388 1.72 -22.04 0.99
C ARG A 388 3.08 -22.35 0.36
N THR A 389 3.44 -23.60 0.32
CA THR A 389 4.75 -24.08 -0.17
C THR A 389 5.06 -23.62 -1.58
N ALA A 390 4.11 -23.70 -2.53
CA ALA A 390 4.34 -23.25 -3.90
C ALA A 390 4.52 -21.74 -4.03
N ASN A 391 3.81 -20.93 -3.22
CA ASN A 391 4.01 -19.49 -3.19
C ASN A 391 5.44 -19.12 -2.76
N ARG A 392 5.98 -19.81 -1.75
CA ARG A 392 7.37 -19.60 -1.27
C ARG A 392 8.39 -20.05 -2.30
N LEU A 393 8.11 -21.15 -3.01
CA LEU A 393 8.97 -21.63 -4.10
C LEU A 393 9.12 -20.58 -5.19
N VAL A 394 8.03 -20.00 -5.68
CA VAL A 394 8.08 -18.94 -6.69
C VAL A 394 8.71 -17.65 -6.12
N GLU A 395 8.38 -17.26 -4.88
CA GLU A 395 8.98 -16.12 -4.21
C GLU A 395 10.51 -16.22 -4.15
N GLU A 396 11.06 -17.35 -3.72
CA GLU A 396 12.52 -17.55 -3.64
C GLU A 396 13.18 -17.53 -5.03
N SER A 397 12.49 -18.04 -6.06
CA SER A 397 12.92 -17.97 -7.45
C SER A 397 13.02 -16.52 -7.93
N MET A 398 11.98 -15.72 -7.69
CA MET A 398 11.91 -14.32 -8.09
C MET A 398 12.92 -13.46 -7.32
N ILE A 399 13.09 -13.68 -6.01
CA ILE A 399 14.10 -12.96 -5.22
C ILE A 399 15.50 -13.28 -5.74
N THR A 400 15.79 -14.55 -6.04
CA THR A 400 17.07 -14.97 -6.62
C THR A 400 17.33 -14.29 -7.95
N ALA A 401 16.35 -14.30 -8.86
CA ALA A 401 16.44 -13.63 -10.16
C ALA A 401 16.70 -12.13 -10.04
N ASN A 402 16.02 -11.46 -9.11
CA ASN A 402 16.16 -10.02 -8.89
C ASN A 402 17.52 -9.65 -8.24
N ILE A 403 18.07 -10.50 -7.39
CA ILE A 403 19.44 -10.35 -6.89
C ILE A 403 20.45 -10.49 -8.03
N CYS A 404 20.29 -11.48 -8.92
CA CYS A 404 21.15 -11.65 -10.09
C CYS A 404 21.13 -10.43 -11.01
N ALA A 405 19.93 -9.88 -11.28
CA ALA A 405 19.81 -8.65 -12.07
C ALA A 405 20.46 -7.45 -11.37
N GLY A 406 20.23 -7.29 -10.07
CA GLY A 406 20.85 -6.23 -9.29
C GLY A 406 22.38 -6.25 -9.37
N LYS A 407 22.99 -7.42 -9.17
CA LYS A 407 24.45 -7.60 -9.29
C LYS A 407 24.95 -7.31 -10.71
N THR A 408 24.26 -7.81 -11.73
CA THR A 408 24.65 -7.62 -13.14
C THR A 408 24.56 -6.15 -13.54
N LEU A 409 23.44 -5.45 -13.22
CA LEU A 409 23.27 -4.04 -13.55
C LEU A 409 24.27 -3.15 -12.79
N GLN A 410 24.51 -3.45 -11.51
CA GLN A 410 25.52 -2.76 -10.70
C GLN A 410 26.92 -2.87 -11.30
N THR A 411 27.34 -4.08 -11.69
CA THR A 411 28.70 -4.33 -12.20
C THR A 411 28.89 -3.86 -13.62
N THR A 412 27.85 -3.94 -14.48
CA THR A 412 27.95 -3.60 -15.90
C THR A 412 27.80 -2.09 -16.12
N PHE A 413 26.82 -1.46 -15.52
CA PHE A 413 26.45 -0.08 -15.79
C PHE A 413 26.61 0.85 -14.59
N GLY A 414 26.45 0.36 -13.36
CA GLY A 414 26.39 1.19 -12.16
C GLY A 414 25.05 1.94 -11.99
N PHE A 415 24.08 1.67 -12.85
CA PHE A 415 22.73 2.22 -12.79
C PHE A 415 21.70 1.20 -13.30
N GLY A 416 20.41 1.45 -12.94
CA GLY A 416 19.27 0.60 -13.31
C GLY A 416 18.01 1.11 -12.63
N VAL A 417 16.97 0.30 -12.54
CA VAL A 417 15.82 0.55 -11.67
C VAL A 417 15.93 -0.39 -10.49
N PHE A 418 16.32 0.15 -9.33
CA PHE A 418 16.56 -0.59 -8.11
C PHE A 418 15.45 -0.33 -7.10
N ASN A 419 15.08 -1.36 -6.34
CA ASN A 419 14.31 -1.20 -5.13
C ASN A 419 15.26 -1.12 -3.94
N THR A 420 15.15 -0.06 -3.15
CA THR A 420 16.07 0.27 -2.07
C THR A 420 15.33 0.48 -0.76
N HIS A 421 16.06 0.39 0.34
CA HIS A 421 15.54 0.69 1.67
C HIS A 421 16.69 1.08 2.58
N ALA A 422 16.65 2.28 3.14
CA ALA A 422 17.78 2.87 3.87
C ALA A 422 17.91 2.41 5.34
N GLY A 423 17.14 1.40 5.79
CA GLY A 423 17.17 0.97 7.18
C GLY A 423 16.39 1.91 8.10
N PHE A 424 17.00 2.31 9.21
CA PHE A 424 16.40 3.28 10.13
C PHE A 424 16.65 4.71 9.66
N LYS A 425 15.68 5.60 9.95
CA LYS A 425 15.83 7.03 9.72
C LYS A 425 16.97 7.56 10.59
N ALA A 426 17.86 8.37 10.01
CA ALA A 426 19.04 8.89 10.72
C ALA A 426 18.67 9.63 12.01
N GLU A 427 17.61 10.44 11.98
CA GLU A 427 17.10 11.19 13.13
C GLU A 427 16.45 10.31 14.21
N LYS A 428 16.18 9.03 13.91
CA LYS A 428 15.58 8.04 14.82
C LYS A 428 16.56 6.97 15.31
N MET A 429 17.79 6.97 14.82
CA MET A 429 18.77 5.96 15.17
C MET A 429 19.05 5.92 16.69
N ALA A 430 19.15 7.08 17.35
CA ALA A 430 19.39 7.14 18.79
C ALA A 430 18.22 6.51 19.58
N ASP A 431 16.98 6.80 19.17
CA ASP A 431 15.76 6.24 19.81
C ASP A 431 15.72 4.70 19.65
N VAL A 432 16.15 4.18 18.49
CA VAL A 432 16.24 2.73 18.23
C VAL A 432 17.30 2.08 19.11
N VAL A 433 18.50 2.66 19.18
CA VAL A 433 19.61 2.14 20.00
C VAL A 433 19.20 2.06 21.48
N GLU A 434 18.63 3.13 22.02
CA GLU A 434 18.16 3.17 23.41
C GLU A 434 17.08 2.11 23.67
N LEU A 435 16.06 2.06 22.79
CA LEU A 435 14.97 1.09 22.92
C LEU A 435 15.47 -0.35 22.88
N MET A 436 16.39 -0.67 21.96
CA MET A 436 16.90 -2.02 21.80
C MET A 436 17.84 -2.41 22.95
N ALA A 437 18.68 -1.49 23.42
CA ALA A 437 19.57 -1.74 24.56
C ALA A 437 18.79 -2.06 25.85
N VAL A 438 17.73 -1.30 26.14
CA VAL A 438 16.85 -1.54 27.31
C VAL A 438 16.16 -2.92 27.25
N ASN A 439 15.88 -3.41 26.03
CA ASN A 439 15.22 -4.72 25.82
C ASN A 439 16.23 -5.87 25.59
N GLY A 440 17.53 -5.63 25.77
CA GLY A 440 18.54 -6.68 25.74
C GLY A 440 18.90 -7.18 24.33
N ALA A 441 18.67 -6.38 23.28
CA ALA A 441 19.06 -6.73 21.93
C ALA A 441 20.61 -6.76 21.82
N PRO A 442 21.19 -7.81 21.21
CA PRO A 442 22.64 -7.89 21.04
C PRO A 442 23.11 -6.89 19.96
N ASN A 443 24.29 -6.30 20.18
CA ASN A 443 24.95 -5.43 19.19
C ASN A 443 24.08 -4.29 18.64
N ALA A 444 23.22 -3.72 19.49
CA ALA A 444 22.29 -2.66 19.11
C ALA A 444 22.92 -1.27 19.21
N ASP A 445 24.12 -1.08 18.64
CA ASP A 445 24.77 0.23 18.52
C ASP A 445 24.51 0.86 17.13
N ALA A 446 24.70 2.18 17.03
CA ALA A 446 24.37 2.93 15.82
C ALA A 446 25.23 2.53 14.60
N GLU A 447 26.51 2.18 14.80
CA GLU A 447 27.43 1.79 13.73
C GLU A 447 27.03 0.43 13.15
N THR A 448 26.75 -0.55 14.00
CA THR A 448 26.26 -1.88 13.60
C THR A 448 24.91 -1.78 12.89
N LEU A 449 23.94 -1.04 13.44
CA LEU A 449 22.60 -0.92 12.88
C LEU A 449 22.55 -0.11 11.58
N ALA A 450 23.59 0.63 11.26
CA ALA A 450 23.74 1.32 9.97
C ALA A 450 24.26 0.40 8.85
N THR A 451 24.56 -0.87 9.14
CA THR A 451 24.94 -1.89 8.15
C THR A 451 23.77 -2.81 7.80
N VAL A 452 23.75 -3.37 6.58
CA VAL A 452 22.73 -4.35 6.16
C VAL A 452 22.71 -5.56 7.08
N GLU A 453 23.90 -6.08 7.41
CA GLU A 453 24.07 -7.26 8.27
C GLU A 453 23.56 -7.00 9.70
N GLY A 454 23.94 -5.88 10.31
CA GLY A 454 23.50 -5.52 11.67
C GLY A 454 22.01 -5.27 11.75
N PHE A 455 21.45 -4.58 10.76
CA PHE A 455 19.99 -4.40 10.65
C PHE A 455 19.28 -5.76 10.51
N ALA A 456 19.77 -6.64 9.63
CA ALA A 456 19.19 -7.97 9.44
C ALA A 456 19.31 -8.83 10.70
N ALA A 457 20.46 -8.77 11.41
CA ALA A 457 20.65 -9.47 12.68
C ALA A 457 19.67 -9.00 13.75
N LEU A 458 19.45 -7.69 13.88
CA LEU A 458 18.41 -7.15 14.77
C LEU A 458 17.02 -7.66 14.41
N ARG A 459 16.66 -7.65 13.11
CA ARG A 459 15.36 -8.15 12.64
C ARG A 459 15.14 -9.63 12.96
N ARG A 460 16.18 -10.46 12.79
CA ARG A 460 16.15 -11.89 13.16
C ARG A 460 15.98 -12.06 14.68
N TRP A 461 16.71 -11.28 15.48
CA TRP A 461 16.55 -11.30 16.94
C TRP A 461 15.12 -10.92 17.36
N LEU A 462 14.53 -9.87 16.76
CA LEU A 462 13.15 -9.48 17.02
C LEU A 462 12.14 -10.59 16.68
N ALA A 463 12.39 -11.37 15.65
CA ALA A 463 11.54 -12.51 15.28
C ALA A 463 11.57 -13.65 16.33
N THR A 464 12.57 -13.71 17.21
CA THR A 464 12.64 -14.69 18.32
C THR A 464 11.94 -14.22 19.60
N GLN A 465 11.42 -12.99 19.63
CA GLN A 465 10.74 -12.46 20.83
C GLN A 465 9.35 -13.09 20.98
N GLU A 466 8.90 -13.24 22.24
CA GLU A 466 7.58 -13.83 22.54
C GLU A 466 6.42 -13.06 21.90
N THR A 467 6.55 -11.75 21.74
CA THR A 467 5.51 -10.89 21.16
C THR A 467 6.07 -10.04 20.02
N SER A 468 5.21 -9.64 19.08
CA SER A 468 5.57 -8.75 17.98
C SER A 468 5.66 -7.27 18.37
N TYR A 469 5.50 -6.93 19.65
CA TYR A 469 5.44 -5.55 20.12
C TYR A 469 6.66 -4.71 19.74
N LEU A 470 7.86 -5.20 20.04
CA LEU A 470 9.10 -4.48 19.74
C LEU A 470 9.29 -4.32 18.22
N ASP A 471 9.00 -5.38 17.46
CA ASP A 471 9.05 -5.33 16.00
C ASP A 471 8.10 -4.30 15.42
N ASN A 472 6.85 -4.26 15.88
CA ASN A 472 5.86 -3.29 15.45
C ASN A 472 6.24 -1.86 15.87
N ARG A 473 6.85 -1.70 17.05
CA ARG A 473 7.29 -0.40 17.55
C ARG A 473 8.41 0.20 16.70
N ILE A 474 9.48 -0.57 16.40
CA ILE A 474 10.62 -0.06 15.63
C ILE A 474 10.30 0.20 14.16
N ARG A 475 9.22 -0.38 13.62
CA ARG A 475 8.79 -0.10 12.23
C ARG A 475 8.50 1.38 11.99
N LYS A 476 8.05 2.12 13.00
CA LYS A 476 7.81 3.56 12.91
C LYS A 476 9.10 4.37 12.69
N TYR A 477 10.25 3.81 13.07
CA TYR A 477 11.57 4.42 12.93
C TYR A 477 12.27 4.07 11.62
N GLN A 478 11.74 3.11 10.85
CA GLN A 478 12.32 2.70 9.57
C GLN A 478 11.98 3.69 8.46
N SER A 479 12.87 3.76 7.48
CA SER A 479 12.63 4.42 6.20
C SER A 479 11.56 3.68 5.39
N TYR A 480 11.07 4.29 4.34
CA TYR A 480 10.23 3.62 3.36
C TYR A 480 11.09 2.98 2.26
N SER A 481 10.56 1.92 1.63
CA SER A 481 11.16 1.40 0.40
C SER A 481 10.98 2.39 -0.74
N GLU A 482 12.06 2.65 -1.47
CA GLU A 482 12.14 3.58 -2.57
C GLU A 482 12.43 2.86 -3.88
N ILE A 483 12.18 3.54 -4.99
CA ILE A 483 12.61 3.12 -6.34
C ILE A 483 13.59 4.18 -6.81
N GLY A 484 14.81 3.77 -7.19
CA GLY A 484 15.85 4.69 -7.59
C GLY A 484 16.69 4.13 -8.74
N ASN A 485 17.57 4.98 -9.28
CA ASN A 485 18.46 4.59 -10.39
C ASN A 485 19.86 4.15 -9.93
N GLN A 486 20.15 4.21 -8.64
CA GLN A 486 21.44 3.82 -8.05
C GLN A 486 21.36 2.48 -7.33
N PRO A 487 22.43 1.64 -7.40
CA PRO A 487 22.47 0.33 -6.76
C PRO A 487 22.73 0.46 -5.24
N LEU A 488 21.73 0.95 -4.49
CA LEU A 488 21.76 1.05 -3.04
C LEU A 488 21.14 -0.20 -2.39
N PRO A 489 21.52 -0.50 -1.12
CA PRO A 489 21.01 -1.67 -0.40
C PRO A 489 19.51 -1.65 -0.15
N HIS A 490 18.94 -2.85 0.04
CA HIS A 490 17.56 -3.04 0.50
C HIS A 490 17.56 -3.62 1.93
N PHE A 491 17.76 -2.78 2.95
CA PHE A 491 17.87 -3.19 4.35
C PHE A 491 16.69 -4.04 4.83
N ALA A 492 15.45 -3.67 4.47
CA ALA A 492 14.27 -4.42 4.91
C ALA A 492 14.27 -5.89 4.43
N MET A 493 14.99 -6.21 3.35
CA MET A 493 15.19 -7.59 2.89
C MET A 493 16.54 -8.17 3.34
N GLY A 494 17.44 -7.36 3.91
CA GLY A 494 18.80 -7.78 4.25
C GLY A 494 19.65 -8.08 3.01
N LEU A 495 19.51 -7.28 1.94
CA LEU A 495 20.18 -7.49 0.67
C LEU A 495 21.01 -6.28 0.27
N ASP A 496 22.21 -6.52 -0.26
CA ASP A 496 23.14 -5.46 -0.70
C ASP A 496 22.67 -4.76 -1.98
N VAL A 497 21.93 -5.46 -2.85
CA VAL A 497 21.39 -4.92 -4.08
C VAL A 497 20.15 -5.68 -4.51
N TYR A 498 19.16 -4.97 -5.05
CA TYR A 498 17.92 -5.58 -5.52
C TYR A 498 17.31 -4.79 -6.69
N ALA A 499 17.22 -5.42 -7.87
CA ALA A 499 16.63 -4.83 -9.06
C ALA A 499 15.58 -5.76 -9.65
N THR A 500 14.32 -5.32 -9.68
CA THR A 500 13.24 -6.14 -10.23
C THR A 500 13.27 -6.13 -11.77
N TRP A 501 13.04 -7.31 -12.36
CA TRP A 501 12.88 -7.51 -13.79
C TRP A 501 11.89 -8.65 -14.11
N THR A 502 11.34 -9.25 -13.06
CA THR A 502 10.56 -10.51 -13.13
C THR A 502 9.07 -10.30 -13.38
N SER A 503 8.63 -9.07 -13.60
CA SER A 503 7.21 -8.78 -13.86
C SER A 503 7.01 -7.66 -14.89
N PRO A 504 7.61 -7.74 -16.08
CA PRO A 504 7.61 -6.65 -17.07
C PRO A 504 6.25 -6.42 -17.74
N ILE A 505 5.34 -7.39 -17.72
CA ILE A 505 3.97 -7.23 -18.23
C ILE A 505 3.20 -6.20 -17.39
N ARG A 506 3.51 -6.13 -16.08
CA ARG A 506 2.75 -5.35 -15.10
C ARG A 506 3.55 -4.29 -14.35
N LYS A 507 4.84 -4.12 -14.65
CA LYS A 507 5.73 -3.11 -14.03
C LYS A 507 6.63 -2.48 -15.07
N TYR A 508 6.52 -1.18 -15.28
CA TYR A 508 7.33 -0.44 -16.24
C TYR A 508 8.83 -0.41 -15.86
N GLY A 509 9.16 -0.32 -14.58
CA GLY A 509 10.56 -0.40 -14.13
C GLY A 509 11.24 -1.69 -14.52
N ASP A 510 10.52 -2.81 -14.54
CA ASP A 510 11.02 -4.11 -14.99
C ASP A 510 11.27 -4.13 -16.51
N MET A 511 10.43 -3.44 -17.30
CA MET A 511 10.70 -3.25 -18.75
C MET A 511 11.99 -2.45 -18.99
N ILE A 512 12.26 -1.41 -18.21
CA ILE A 512 13.53 -0.66 -18.28
C ILE A 512 14.70 -1.59 -17.99
N ASN A 513 14.64 -2.39 -16.93
CA ASN A 513 15.70 -3.36 -16.60
C ASN A 513 15.86 -4.44 -17.66
N HIS A 514 14.79 -4.90 -18.33
CA HIS A 514 14.89 -5.79 -19.49
C HIS A 514 15.72 -5.18 -20.61
N ARG A 515 15.52 -3.90 -20.95
CA ARG A 515 16.30 -3.20 -21.97
C ARG A 515 17.77 -3.06 -21.58
N LEU A 516 18.06 -2.80 -20.32
CA LEU A 516 19.43 -2.75 -19.80
C LEU A 516 20.09 -4.14 -19.84
N LEU A 517 19.37 -5.20 -19.43
CA LEU A 517 19.88 -6.57 -19.52
C LEU A 517 20.10 -7.02 -20.97
N LYS A 518 19.23 -6.62 -21.93
CA LYS A 518 19.49 -6.85 -23.36
C LYS A 518 20.74 -6.12 -23.85
N ALA A 519 20.97 -4.88 -23.41
CA ALA A 519 22.20 -4.14 -23.72
C ALA A 519 23.44 -4.84 -23.14
N HIS A 520 23.35 -5.39 -21.92
CA HIS A 520 24.40 -6.22 -21.34
C HIS A 520 24.69 -7.47 -22.16
N ILE A 521 23.66 -8.22 -22.60
CA ILE A 521 23.78 -9.42 -23.44
C ILE A 521 24.48 -9.08 -24.75
N LEU A 522 24.16 -7.95 -25.37
CA LEU A 522 24.75 -7.50 -26.62
C LEU A 522 26.14 -6.87 -26.48
N GLY A 523 26.58 -6.57 -25.26
CA GLY A 523 27.80 -5.80 -25.03
C GLY A 523 27.73 -4.38 -25.61
N LYS A 524 26.53 -3.81 -25.72
CA LYS A 524 26.24 -2.48 -26.28
C LYS A 524 25.93 -1.46 -25.19
N ALA A 525 26.07 -0.19 -25.50
CA ALA A 525 25.52 0.87 -24.67
C ALA A 525 23.97 0.77 -24.63
N PRO A 526 23.34 1.03 -23.48
CA PRO A 526 21.89 0.97 -23.37
C PRO A 526 21.22 2.07 -24.22
N VAL A 527 20.11 1.73 -24.87
CA VAL A 527 19.29 2.65 -25.66
C VAL A 527 18.60 3.70 -24.76
N GLN A 528 18.28 3.31 -23.53
CA GLN A 528 17.63 4.15 -22.53
C GLN A 528 18.38 4.06 -21.20
N THR A 529 18.76 5.21 -20.66
CA THR A 529 19.33 5.33 -19.31
C THR A 529 18.24 5.89 -18.39
N PRO A 530 17.85 5.19 -17.31
CA PRO A 530 16.87 5.71 -16.37
C PRO A 530 17.44 6.94 -15.66
N ASP A 531 16.73 8.05 -15.75
CA ASP A 531 17.03 9.27 -15.00
C ASP A 531 16.46 9.20 -13.56
N GLU A 532 16.76 10.20 -12.74
CA GLU A 532 16.28 10.27 -11.35
C GLU A 532 14.76 10.39 -11.27
N THR A 533 14.11 10.98 -12.28
CA THR A 533 12.66 11.21 -12.28
C THR A 533 11.86 9.91 -12.42
N VAL A 534 12.38 8.90 -13.09
CA VAL A 534 11.70 7.61 -13.27
C VAL A 534 11.39 6.95 -11.91
N GLY A 535 12.34 6.99 -10.98
CA GLY A 535 12.13 6.44 -9.63
C GLY A 535 11.01 7.15 -8.88
N GLU A 536 11.00 8.48 -8.92
CA GLU A 536 9.98 9.32 -8.29
C GLU A 536 8.59 9.09 -8.90
N GLU A 537 8.49 9.05 -10.24
CA GLU A 537 7.25 8.78 -10.97
C GLU A 537 6.68 7.41 -10.57
N LEU A 538 7.50 6.36 -10.62
CA LEU A 538 7.08 5.00 -10.25
C LEU A 538 6.68 4.90 -8.77
N ALA A 539 7.39 5.58 -7.87
CA ALA A 539 7.02 5.62 -6.45
C ALA A 539 5.67 6.31 -6.23
N LEU A 540 5.40 7.40 -6.97
CA LEU A 540 4.13 8.11 -6.93
C LEU A 540 2.98 7.25 -7.46
N HIS A 541 3.15 6.59 -8.61
CA HIS A 541 2.16 5.65 -9.17
C HIS A 541 1.86 4.52 -8.17
N ARG A 542 2.89 3.87 -7.63
CA ARG A 542 2.72 2.81 -6.62
C ARG A 542 1.94 3.29 -5.38
N LYS A 543 2.19 4.52 -4.93
CA LYS A 543 1.47 5.13 -3.81
C LYS A 543 -0.02 5.31 -4.15
N HIS A 544 -0.34 5.89 -5.31
CA HIS A 544 -1.73 6.11 -5.75
C HIS A 544 -2.48 4.79 -5.93
N HIS A 545 -1.84 3.76 -6.52
CA HIS A 545 -2.45 2.44 -6.68
C HIS A 545 -2.78 1.80 -5.33
N LYS A 546 -1.85 1.84 -4.35
CA LYS A 546 -2.11 1.33 -3.00
C LYS A 546 -3.22 2.09 -2.25
N ILE A 547 -3.31 3.40 -2.46
CA ILE A 547 -4.41 4.20 -1.91
C ILE A 547 -5.73 3.78 -2.54
N ALA A 548 -5.76 3.61 -3.87
CA ALA A 548 -6.96 3.18 -4.59
C ALA A 548 -7.41 1.78 -4.17
N GLU A 549 -6.50 0.82 -4.09
CA GLU A 549 -6.76 -0.54 -3.60
C GLU A 549 -7.43 -0.53 -2.22
N ARG A 550 -6.83 0.20 -1.28
CA ARG A 550 -7.37 0.34 0.08
C ARG A 550 -8.73 1.03 0.10
N ASN A 551 -8.89 2.13 -0.64
CA ASN A 551 -10.16 2.88 -0.66
C ASN A 551 -11.30 2.03 -1.23
N VAL A 552 -11.05 1.22 -2.27
CA VAL A 552 -12.06 0.26 -2.78
C VAL A 552 -12.38 -0.79 -1.72
N ALA A 553 -11.37 -1.34 -1.04
CA ALA A 553 -11.57 -2.29 0.04
C ALA A 553 -12.43 -1.70 1.17
N ASP A 554 -12.16 -0.46 1.59
CA ASP A 554 -12.93 0.24 2.63
C ASP A 554 -14.42 0.41 2.23
N TRP A 555 -14.70 0.71 0.96
CA TRP A 555 -16.07 0.74 0.43
C TRP A 555 -16.75 -0.63 0.55
N LEU A 556 -16.06 -1.68 0.15
CA LEU A 556 -16.61 -3.04 0.16
C LEU A 556 -16.80 -3.54 1.59
N TYR A 557 -15.85 -3.29 2.49
CA TYR A 557 -16.01 -3.59 3.91
C TYR A 557 -17.21 -2.88 4.53
N ALA A 558 -17.37 -1.57 4.29
CA ALA A 558 -18.49 -0.81 4.82
C ALA A 558 -19.85 -1.33 4.31
N ARG A 559 -19.92 -1.85 3.07
CA ARG A 559 -21.12 -2.50 2.55
C ARG A 559 -21.37 -3.87 3.19
N THR A 560 -20.32 -4.70 3.22
CA THR A 560 -20.43 -6.10 3.68
C THR A 560 -20.73 -6.19 5.17
N LEU A 561 -20.14 -5.30 5.97
CA LEU A 561 -20.24 -5.31 7.43
C LEU A 561 -21.34 -4.37 7.97
N ALA A 562 -22.20 -3.84 7.10
CA ALA A 562 -23.20 -2.85 7.48
C ALA A 562 -24.15 -3.30 8.62
N ASP A 563 -24.50 -4.58 8.63
CA ASP A 563 -25.44 -5.16 9.60
C ASP A 563 -24.76 -5.74 10.85
N GLU A 564 -23.43 -5.81 10.90
CA GLU A 564 -22.70 -6.44 11.99
C GLU A 564 -22.88 -5.75 13.37
N PRO A 565 -23.04 -4.41 13.46
CA PRO A 565 -23.38 -3.77 14.72
C PRO A 565 -24.68 -4.27 15.34
N ALA A 566 -25.70 -4.57 14.52
CA ALA A 566 -26.99 -5.06 14.99
C ALA A 566 -26.94 -6.56 15.38
N LYS A 567 -26.01 -7.33 14.80
CA LYS A 567 -25.80 -8.75 15.10
C LYS A 567 -24.90 -8.97 16.31
N GLU A 568 -24.18 -7.93 16.75
CA GLU A 568 -23.18 -8.01 17.81
C GLU A 568 -22.13 -9.12 17.56
N THR A 569 -21.76 -9.32 16.27
CA THR A 569 -20.76 -10.32 15.88
C THR A 569 -19.43 -10.00 16.54
N ARG A 570 -18.81 -11.03 17.13
CA ARG A 570 -17.49 -10.93 17.77
C ARG A 570 -16.41 -11.25 16.75
N PHE A 571 -15.38 -10.40 16.69
CA PHE A 571 -14.25 -10.52 15.80
C PHE A 571 -12.95 -10.56 16.59
N GLN A 572 -12.00 -11.41 16.20
CA GLN A 572 -10.62 -11.32 16.66
C GLN A 572 -9.91 -10.19 15.88
N ALA A 573 -9.25 -9.30 16.57
CA ALA A 573 -8.63 -8.13 15.96
C ALA A 573 -7.22 -7.89 16.50
N GLU A 574 -6.25 -7.67 15.60
CA GLU A 574 -4.87 -7.31 15.92
C GLU A 574 -4.74 -5.79 16.03
N ILE A 575 -4.11 -5.29 17.09
CA ILE A 575 -3.82 -3.85 17.25
C ILE A 575 -2.70 -3.47 16.27
N PHE A 576 -3.05 -2.69 15.26
CA PHE A 576 -2.15 -2.28 14.19
C PHE A 576 -1.48 -0.93 14.45
N ASP A 577 -2.18 0.01 15.07
CA ASP A 577 -1.67 1.34 15.40
C ASP A 577 -2.37 1.91 16.63
N ILE A 578 -1.63 2.70 17.42
CA ILE A 578 -2.15 3.42 18.59
C ILE A 578 -1.78 4.89 18.41
N ASN A 579 -2.76 5.76 18.67
CA ASN A 579 -2.58 7.21 18.67
C ASN A 579 -3.45 7.84 19.76
N ARG A 580 -3.26 9.13 20.03
CA ARG A 580 -3.94 9.84 21.13
C ARG A 580 -5.48 9.67 21.15
N PRO A 581 -6.22 9.67 20.01
CA PRO A 581 -7.67 9.45 20.01
C PRO A 581 -8.12 8.02 20.32
N GLY A 582 -7.25 7.01 20.13
CA GLY A 582 -7.60 5.61 20.31
C GLY A 582 -6.66 4.66 19.57
N MET A 583 -7.14 3.49 19.19
CA MET A 583 -6.37 2.49 18.49
C MET A 583 -7.05 2.03 17.19
N ARG A 584 -6.24 1.64 16.20
CA ARG A 584 -6.68 0.98 14.97
C ARG A 584 -6.41 -0.50 15.09
N VAL A 585 -7.40 -1.29 14.73
CA VAL A 585 -7.32 -2.74 14.75
C VAL A 585 -7.66 -3.31 13.39
N ARG A 586 -7.08 -4.46 13.07
CA ARG A 586 -7.39 -5.24 11.87
C ARG A 586 -8.14 -6.50 12.27
N LEU A 587 -9.32 -6.71 11.73
CA LEU A 587 -10.09 -7.95 11.89
C LEU A 587 -9.33 -9.09 11.21
N LEU A 588 -9.09 -10.19 11.93
CA LEU A 588 -8.28 -11.30 11.42
C LEU A 588 -9.04 -12.18 10.41
N GLU A 589 -10.36 -12.22 10.52
CA GLU A 589 -11.21 -13.05 9.67
C GLU A 589 -11.32 -12.51 8.23
N ASN A 590 -11.24 -11.18 8.06
CA ASN A 590 -11.51 -10.56 6.77
C ASN A 590 -10.60 -9.38 6.41
N GLY A 591 -9.69 -8.96 7.31
CA GLY A 591 -8.73 -7.89 7.06
C GLY A 591 -9.26 -6.47 7.21
N ALA A 592 -10.54 -6.28 7.52
CA ALA A 592 -11.13 -4.94 7.67
C ALA A 592 -10.47 -4.16 8.81
N MET A 593 -10.27 -2.85 8.57
CA MET A 593 -9.69 -1.95 9.56
C MET A 593 -10.79 -1.23 10.34
N ALA A 594 -10.79 -1.38 11.67
CA ALA A 594 -11.71 -0.66 12.54
C ALA A 594 -10.94 0.31 13.46
N PHE A 595 -11.60 1.38 13.87
CA PHE A 595 -11.09 2.31 14.86
C PHE A 595 -11.81 2.11 16.19
N ILE A 596 -11.05 2.04 17.27
CA ILE A 596 -11.57 1.95 18.63
C ILE A 596 -11.20 3.25 19.34
N PRO A 597 -12.15 4.19 19.52
CA PRO A 597 -11.93 5.39 20.30
C PRO A 597 -11.58 5.07 21.75
N GLY A 598 -10.69 5.83 22.37
CA GLY A 598 -10.37 5.65 23.79
C GLY A 598 -11.60 5.68 24.70
N ALA A 599 -12.62 6.47 24.34
CA ALA A 599 -13.88 6.54 25.10
C ALA A 599 -14.74 5.25 25.01
N LEU A 600 -14.48 4.35 24.06
CA LEU A 600 -15.12 3.04 23.96
C LEU A 600 -14.30 1.93 24.63
N ILE A 601 -13.07 2.22 25.04
CA ILE A 601 -12.24 1.34 25.88
C ILE A 601 -12.61 1.57 27.35
N LEU A 602 -12.68 2.83 27.75
CA LEU A 602 -13.07 3.24 29.12
C LEU A 602 -13.78 4.60 29.08
N ASP A 603 -14.96 4.70 29.70
CA ASP A 603 -15.76 5.92 29.71
C ASP A 603 -15.06 7.10 30.41
N ASN A 604 -14.27 6.82 31.44
CA ASN A 604 -13.51 7.85 32.17
C ASN A 604 -12.20 8.19 31.43
N LYS A 605 -12.24 9.31 30.70
CA LYS A 605 -11.10 9.80 29.91
C LYS A 605 -9.87 10.21 30.71
N GLU A 606 -10.02 10.48 32.03
CA GLU A 606 -8.90 10.85 32.88
C GLU A 606 -8.05 9.65 33.29
N ARG A 607 -8.61 8.44 33.20
CA ARG A 607 -7.97 7.19 33.58
C ARG A 607 -7.29 6.49 32.40
N ILE A 608 -7.63 6.84 31.15
CA ILE A 608 -7.09 6.21 29.95
C ILE A 608 -6.10 7.12 29.23
N GLU A 609 -4.97 6.57 28.83
CA GLU A 609 -3.96 7.21 28.01
C GLU A 609 -3.61 6.32 26.83
N CYS A 610 -3.81 6.82 25.60
CA CYS A 610 -3.33 6.17 24.38
C CYS A 610 -2.01 6.81 23.97
N ASN A 611 -0.90 6.11 24.20
CA ASN A 611 0.45 6.57 23.90
C ASN A 611 0.89 6.07 22.53
N GLY A 612 0.85 6.96 21.53
CA GLY A 612 1.26 6.63 20.16
C GLY A 612 2.76 6.47 19.97
N GLU A 613 3.58 7.06 20.83
CA GLU A 613 5.04 6.94 20.77
C GLU A 613 5.50 5.56 21.22
N ASP A 614 5.01 5.13 22.36
CA ASP A 614 5.29 3.81 22.90
C ASP A 614 4.45 2.71 22.26
N GLY A 615 3.34 3.05 21.61
CA GLY A 615 2.42 2.07 21.03
C GLY A 615 1.70 1.25 22.12
N THR A 616 1.24 1.94 23.17
CA THR A 616 0.58 1.35 24.34
C THR A 616 -0.72 2.07 24.69
N VAL A 617 -1.66 1.35 25.28
CA VAL A 617 -2.83 1.92 25.95
C VAL A 617 -2.69 1.65 27.43
N LEU A 618 -2.77 2.71 28.24
CA LEU A 618 -2.67 2.63 29.69
C LEU A 618 -4.01 2.97 30.32
N ILE A 619 -4.35 2.25 31.39
CA ILE A 619 -5.45 2.57 32.28
C ILE A 619 -4.86 2.68 33.70
N ASP A 620 -5.11 3.81 34.39
CA ASP A 620 -4.53 4.11 35.68
C ASP A 620 -2.99 3.99 35.71
N LYS A 621 -2.33 4.33 34.58
CA LYS A 621 -0.89 4.23 34.34
C LYS A 621 -0.33 2.80 34.14
N GLU A 622 -1.18 1.79 34.14
CA GLU A 622 -0.79 0.42 33.83
C GLU A 622 -1.07 0.11 32.38
N VAL A 623 -0.13 -0.58 31.71
CA VAL A 623 -0.27 -0.96 30.30
C VAL A 623 -1.26 -2.10 30.17
N VAL A 624 -2.35 -1.86 29.45
CA VAL A 624 -3.42 -2.83 29.20
C VAL A 624 -3.43 -3.41 27.80
N TYR A 625 -2.94 -2.64 26.80
CA TYR A 625 -2.78 -3.08 25.43
C TYR A 625 -1.48 -2.56 24.82
N LYS A 626 -0.92 -3.33 23.90
CA LYS A 626 0.29 -2.99 23.13
C LYS A 626 0.05 -3.22 21.65
N LEU A 627 0.87 -2.61 20.80
CA LEU A 627 0.93 -2.90 19.37
C LEU A 627 1.15 -4.40 19.14
N GLY A 628 0.35 -5.01 18.26
CA GLY A 628 0.41 -6.42 17.93
C GLY A 628 -0.40 -7.34 18.85
N ASP A 629 -0.99 -6.83 19.93
CA ASP A 629 -1.92 -7.63 20.73
C ASP A 629 -3.17 -7.96 19.94
N VAL A 630 -3.72 -9.15 20.21
CA VAL A 630 -4.98 -9.61 19.64
C VAL A 630 -6.06 -9.54 20.72
N LEU A 631 -7.20 -8.93 20.39
CA LEU A 631 -8.33 -8.80 21.30
C LEU A 631 -9.64 -9.11 20.58
N GLU A 632 -10.65 -9.49 21.34
CA GLU A 632 -12.01 -9.67 20.83
C GLU A 632 -12.77 -8.34 20.86
N ILE A 633 -13.39 -7.98 19.73
CA ILE A 633 -14.17 -6.76 19.56
C ILE A 633 -15.55 -7.03 18.97
N VAL A 634 -16.45 -6.07 19.16
CA VAL A 634 -17.70 -5.94 18.38
C VAL A 634 -17.69 -4.62 17.65
N LEU A 635 -18.26 -4.58 16.44
CA LEU A 635 -18.49 -3.33 15.73
C LEU A 635 -19.68 -2.59 16.36
N THR A 636 -19.51 -1.31 16.64
CA THR A 636 -20.56 -0.45 17.20
C THR A 636 -21.18 0.45 16.15
N GLU A 637 -20.43 0.80 15.10
CA GLU A 637 -20.89 1.62 14.01
C GLU A 637 -20.19 1.22 12.71
N VAL A 638 -20.95 1.13 11.63
CA VAL A 638 -20.46 1.03 10.26
C VAL A 638 -21.00 2.22 9.47
N ASN A 639 -20.13 3.14 9.11
CA ASN A 639 -20.50 4.35 8.37
C ASN A 639 -20.20 4.18 6.88
N GLN A 640 -21.23 3.89 6.08
CA GLN A 640 -21.09 3.68 4.64
C GLN A 640 -20.70 4.94 3.88
N GLU A 641 -21.10 6.14 4.35
CA GLU A 641 -20.74 7.39 3.70
C GLU A 641 -19.27 7.77 3.88
N ASN A 642 -18.72 7.49 5.07
CA ASN A 642 -17.31 7.76 5.40
C ASN A 642 -16.43 6.53 5.18
N ARG A 643 -17.03 5.37 4.84
CA ARG A 643 -16.33 4.09 4.64
C ARG A 643 -15.47 3.73 5.84
N SER A 644 -16.05 3.86 7.05
CA SER A 644 -15.33 3.66 8.30
C SER A 644 -16.08 2.72 9.25
N LEU A 645 -15.29 1.95 10.00
CA LEU A 645 -15.76 1.00 10.99
C LEU A 645 -15.33 1.48 12.38
N VAL A 646 -16.24 1.46 13.34
CA VAL A 646 -15.96 1.75 14.74
C VAL A 646 -16.27 0.52 15.57
N GLY A 647 -15.33 0.12 16.42
CA GLY A 647 -15.46 -1.04 17.30
C GLY A 647 -15.27 -0.68 18.78
N LYS A 648 -15.57 -1.63 19.62
CA LYS A 648 -15.23 -1.62 21.05
C LYS A 648 -14.73 -2.99 21.49
N PRO A 649 -13.82 -3.09 22.48
CA PRO A 649 -13.46 -4.35 23.09
C PRO A 649 -14.69 -5.00 23.74
N THR A 650 -14.77 -6.32 23.72
CA THR A 650 -15.82 -7.08 24.45
C THR A 650 -15.49 -7.16 25.94
N GLN A 651 -14.22 -7.08 26.27
CA GLN A 651 -13.74 -7.13 27.65
C GLN A 651 -13.91 -5.78 28.34
N VAL A 652 -14.58 -5.79 29.49
CA VAL A 652 -14.82 -4.59 30.31
C VAL A 652 -13.72 -4.47 31.37
N PHE A 653 -12.97 -3.37 31.39
CA PHE A 653 -11.81 -3.17 32.26
C PHE A 653 -12.12 -3.13 33.77
N ALA A 654 -13.39 -2.99 34.17
CA ALA A 654 -13.78 -3.15 35.59
C ALA A 654 -13.44 -4.55 36.12
N ASP A 655 -13.38 -5.57 35.26
CA ASP A 655 -13.13 -6.97 35.65
C ASP A 655 -11.62 -7.30 35.70
N LEU A 656 -10.77 -6.64 34.92
CA LEU A 656 -9.31 -6.85 34.92
C LEU A 656 -8.62 -6.37 36.22
N VAL A 657 -9.13 -5.31 36.82
CA VAL A 657 -8.60 -4.79 38.12
C VAL A 657 -8.90 -5.75 39.27
N SER A 658 -9.98 -6.56 39.18
CA SER A 658 -10.31 -7.54 40.20
C SER A 658 -9.47 -8.83 40.11
N GLU A 659 -9.05 -9.25 38.93
CA GLU A 659 -8.23 -10.46 38.76
C GLU A 659 -6.77 -10.25 39.16
N THR A 660 -6.19 -9.06 38.94
CA THR A 660 -4.81 -8.72 39.34
C THR A 660 -4.72 -8.48 40.87
N GLN A 661 -5.78 -8.03 41.52
CA GLN A 661 -5.79 -7.88 42.98
C GLN A 661 -6.02 -9.22 43.70
N THR A 662 -6.74 -10.15 43.10
CA THR A 662 -6.97 -11.49 43.70
C THR A 662 -5.74 -12.39 43.64
N SER A 663 -4.81 -12.18 42.71
CA SER A 663 -3.55 -12.92 42.64
C SER A 663 -2.43 -12.37 43.53
N ALA A 664 -2.60 -11.17 44.09
CA ALA A 664 -1.63 -10.53 45.01
C ALA A 664 -1.93 -10.74 46.51
N GLU A 665 -3.10 -11.29 46.86
CA GLU A 665 -3.53 -11.53 48.25
C GLU A 665 -3.69 -13.02 48.60
N GLN A 666 -2.75 -13.87 48.21
CA GLN A 666 -2.59 -15.17 48.89
C GLN A 666 -1.43 -15.08 49.88
N PRO A 667 -1.67 -14.97 51.20
CA PRO A 667 -0.61 -15.09 52.17
C PRO A 667 -0.13 -16.55 52.21
N ALA A 668 1.17 -16.72 52.24
CA ALA A 668 1.79 -17.99 52.52
C ALA A 668 1.46 -18.40 53.99
N GLU A 669 0.45 -19.24 54.17
CA GLU A 669 0.22 -19.93 55.44
C GLU A 669 1.00 -21.23 55.53
N GLY A 670 1.85 -21.31 56.54
CA GLY A 670 2.07 -22.53 57.32
C GLY A 670 3.19 -23.46 56.82
N ALA A 671 4.42 -23.13 57.10
CA ALA A 671 5.42 -24.17 57.32
C ALA A 671 5.42 -24.53 58.81
N GLU A 672 4.66 -25.56 59.20
CA GLU A 672 4.81 -26.21 60.50
C GLU A 672 6.04 -27.14 60.51
N ASN A 673 6.88 -26.88 61.51
CA ASN A 673 7.99 -27.71 61.94
C ASN A 673 7.49 -29.12 62.30
N ASN A 674 8.10 -30.15 61.78
CA ASN A 674 8.16 -31.44 62.44
C ASN A 674 9.62 -31.91 62.46
N GLU A 675 10.19 -31.83 63.69
CA GLU A 675 11.40 -32.57 64.06
C GLU A 675 11.13 -34.06 64.12
N PRO A 676 12.11 -34.93 63.82
CA PRO A 676 11.98 -36.35 64.00
C PRO A 676 12.42 -36.78 65.42
N GLN A 677 11.56 -37.48 66.14
CA GLN A 677 11.97 -38.28 67.28
C GLN A 677 12.02 -39.77 66.94
N ALA A 678 13.20 -40.36 67.24
CA ALA A 678 13.59 -41.77 67.43
C ALA A 678 13.51 -42.72 66.22
#